data_fd5f40fca727f4dec146fd18e730ee7f
#
_entry.id   fd5f40fca727f4dec146fd18e730ee7f
#
_cell.length_a   1.000
_cell.length_b   1.000
_cell.length_c   1.000
_cell.angle_alpha   90.00
_cell.angle_beta   90.00
_cell.angle_gamma   90.00
#
_symmetry.space_group_name_H-M   'P 1'
#
loop_
_entity.id
_entity.type
_entity.pdbx_description
1 polymer ?
#
loop_
_entity_poly.entity_id
_entity_poly.type
_entity_poly.pdbx_seq_one_letter_code
_entity_poly.pdbx_strand_id
1 'polypeptide(L)'
;MEKIEQIGKVTLDYTFYPGEDYYCDGAVEDELLRIAKNHSPVEFPALIEKSGSWPLLYHLSIQRENIVSWLPITKEMKVLEIGSGCGAITGALAKKAGSVTCVDLSRKRSLINAYRHEECDNVTIKVGNFKDVEPALEKDYDCALLIGVLEYGESYIGGEKPFETFIRTIRKHVKKSGNIIIAIENRFGLKYWAGCREDHNGEFFSGIEGYPEGSCAKTFSRKELEKICKSAGERKVSFYYPYPDYKFMTTLFSDDRLPLKGELTNNERNFDRDRMKLFDESGVFDSVIDEKQFPFFSNSYLLVLGAKPETEYIRYSNDRADEYRIATEILTREGTKLVKKHALSNEAKKHISRMKPMYDLLAERYSSGRLVVNPLIDEDETSVTFSYETGTPLSELLDEKLKNNDIDGFIALFFEFTDRIGERPEMLIADYDMVFSNILVDGDAWKLLDYEWTYEKQIPIKELAFRALYCYLLEDEKRNKFNFDLILDKLDITPDEADGYREREMYFQKHVTGKRMSMPQLRELIGGAVIVPQKSLLAKEEGAEKKRVQIYYDEGEGFSESNSFFIGSPYDAAGSLVIELDLPSAVKTIRIDPGMLPCITTIKEAVLNGELLTITDSKVCTVNGKAVRDKEKQNMTVSFATKDPNIMIRVSDRVKSTGNAFRITIQTVFLPETMAAALEKELKKKIRL
;
A
#
# COMPACT_ATOMS: atom_id res chain seq x y z
N MET A 1 9.67 -8.66 45.16
CA MET A 1 8.64 -9.01 44.16
C MET A 1 8.38 -10.49 44.25
N GLU A 2 7.15 -10.95 44.27
CA GLU A 2 6.84 -12.37 44.13
C GLU A 2 7.40 -12.88 42.80
N LYS A 3 7.98 -14.07 42.82
CA LYS A 3 8.56 -14.65 41.60
C LYS A 3 7.52 -15.11 40.58
N ILE A 4 6.34 -15.42 41.06
CA ILE A 4 5.19 -15.89 40.25
C ILE A 4 4.00 -14.98 40.53
N GLU A 5 3.35 -14.52 39.47
CA GLU A 5 2.12 -13.72 39.51
C GLU A 5 1.07 -14.40 38.60
N GLN A 6 -0.18 -14.37 39.00
CA GLN A 6 -1.31 -14.87 38.19
C GLN A 6 -2.14 -13.69 37.72
N ILE A 7 -2.38 -13.60 36.39
CA ILE A 7 -3.34 -12.67 35.79
C ILE A 7 -4.42 -13.51 35.11
N GLY A 8 -5.60 -13.54 35.70
CA GLY A 8 -6.62 -14.50 35.28
C GLY A 8 -6.07 -15.95 35.41
N LYS A 9 -6.03 -16.67 34.28
CA LYS A 9 -5.48 -18.02 34.19
C LYS A 9 -4.02 -18.06 33.69
N VAL A 10 -3.47 -16.93 33.24
CA VAL A 10 -2.09 -16.83 32.73
C VAL A 10 -1.09 -16.72 33.87
N THR A 11 -0.01 -17.49 33.79
CA THR A 11 1.09 -17.47 34.75
C THR A 11 2.24 -16.59 34.25
N LEU A 12 2.65 -15.60 35.06
CA LEU A 12 3.88 -14.80 34.85
C LEU A 12 4.98 -15.26 35.82
N ASP A 13 6.14 -15.61 35.27
CA ASP A 13 7.31 -16.04 36.01
C ASP A 13 8.44 -14.99 35.92
N TYR A 14 8.67 -14.26 37.00
CA TYR A 14 9.70 -13.21 37.15
C TYR A 14 11.05 -13.71 37.68
N THR A 15 11.27 -15.02 37.72
CA THR A 15 12.51 -15.59 38.29
C THR A 15 13.77 -14.99 37.68
N PHE A 16 13.71 -14.63 36.38
CA PHE A 16 14.84 -14.09 35.62
C PHE A 16 14.71 -12.60 35.30
N TYR A 17 13.71 -11.92 35.87
CA TYR A 17 13.50 -10.50 35.64
C TYR A 17 14.53 -9.67 36.46
N PRO A 18 15.32 -8.78 35.83
CA PRO A 18 16.38 -8.03 36.50
C PRO A 18 15.88 -6.92 37.44
N GLY A 19 14.59 -6.60 37.44
CA GLY A 19 14.00 -5.60 38.33
C GLY A 19 13.59 -4.29 37.61
N GLU A 20 14.09 -4.07 36.40
CA GLU A 20 13.76 -2.90 35.57
C GLU A 20 13.64 -3.30 34.09
N ASP A 21 12.81 -2.55 33.33
CA ASP A 21 12.64 -2.75 31.89
C ASP A 21 13.69 -1.93 31.14
N TYR A 22 14.63 -2.60 30.47
CA TYR A 22 15.62 -1.96 29.60
C TYR A 22 15.09 -1.58 28.22
N TYR A 23 13.92 -2.07 27.85
CA TYR A 23 13.27 -1.80 26.57
C TYR A 23 11.80 -1.43 26.84
N CYS A 24 11.45 -0.16 26.62
CA CYS A 24 10.13 0.39 26.88
C CYS A 24 9.80 1.51 25.91
N ASP A 25 8.64 1.45 25.26
CA ASP A 25 8.12 2.52 24.37
C ASP A 25 7.36 3.62 25.16
N GLY A 26 7.54 3.68 26.47
CA GLY A 26 7.04 4.77 27.31
C GLY A 26 5.51 4.82 27.45
N ALA A 27 4.94 5.99 27.16
CA ALA A 27 3.50 6.27 27.35
C ALA A 27 2.58 5.38 26.50
N VAL A 28 3.05 4.90 25.35
CA VAL A 28 2.30 3.99 24.47
C VAL A 28 2.01 2.66 25.16
N GLU A 29 2.97 2.09 25.86
CA GLU A 29 2.77 0.83 26.59
C GLU A 29 1.86 1.00 27.80
N ASP A 30 1.83 2.20 28.42
CA ASP A 30 0.87 2.51 29.49
C ASP A 30 -0.56 2.55 28.96
N GLU A 31 -0.77 3.10 27.76
CA GLU A 31 -2.06 3.09 27.09
C GLU A 31 -2.49 1.66 26.72
N LEU A 32 -1.60 0.88 26.11
CA LEU A 32 -1.85 -0.53 25.77
C LEU A 32 -2.21 -1.36 27.00
N LEU A 33 -1.50 -1.17 28.12
CA LEU A 33 -1.78 -1.86 29.37
C LEU A 33 -3.16 -1.47 29.93
N ARG A 34 -3.52 -0.19 29.87
CA ARG A 34 -4.84 0.29 30.27
C ARG A 34 -5.94 -0.32 29.40
N ILE A 35 -5.72 -0.41 28.08
CA ILE A 35 -6.67 -1.04 27.16
C ILE A 35 -6.81 -2.52 27.47
N ALA A 36 -5.71 -3.26 27.60
CA ALA A 36 -5.74 -4.70 27.87
C ALA A 36 -6.43 -5.06 29.18
N LYS A 37 -6.37 -4.18 30.21
CA LYS A 37 -7.04 -4.35 31.49
C LYS A 37 -8.55 -4.08 31.47
N ASN A 38 -9.03 -3.20 30.60
CA ASN A 38 -10.38 -2.67 30.65
C ASN A 38 -11.25 -3.06 29.46
N HIS A 39 -10.68 -3.66 28.41
CA HIS A 39 -11.35 -4.01 27.17
C HIS A 39 -11.03 -5.41 26.71
N SER A 40 -12.04 -6.11 26.23
CA SER A 40 -11.86 -7.43 25.62
C SER A 40 -11.27 -7.33 24.21
N PRO A 41 -10.59 -8.38 23.70
CA PRO A 41 -10.05 -8.39 22.32
C PRO A 41 -11.09 -8.12 21.23
N VAL A 42 -12.37 -8.40 21.47
CA VAL A 42 -13.47 -8.11 20.51
C VAL A 42 -13.66 -6.60 20.30
N GLU A 43 -13.32 -5.76 21.28
CA GLU A 43 -13.44 -4.30 21.21
C GLU A 43 -12.24 -3.63 20.52
N PHE A 44 -11.13 -4.33 20.37
CA PHE A 44 -9.88 -3.75 19.83
C PHE A 44 -10.03 -3.12 18.43
N PRO A 45 -10.76 -3.68 17.47
CA PRO A 45 -10.95 -3.03 16.18
C PRO A 45 -11.55 -1.62 16.30
N ALA A 46 -12.59 -1.46 17.11
CA ALA A 46 -13.23 -0.16 17.33
C ALA A 46 -12.31 0.85 18.05
N LEU A 47 -11.46 0.38 18.96
CA LEU A 47 -10.47 1.22 19.64
C LEU A 47 -9.37 1.68 18.69
N ILE A 48 -8.89 0.81 17.80
CA ILE A 48 -7.90 1.13 16.76
C ILE A 48 -8.47 2.20 15.82
N GLU A 49 -9.69 2.00 15.31
CA GLU A 49 -10.36 2.95 14.42
C GLU A 49 -10.58 4.31 15.10
N LYS A 50 -10.98 4.32 16.36
CA LYS A 50 -11.20 5.55 17.12
C LYS A 50 -9.92 6.31 17.41
N SER A 51 -8.82 5.61 17.68
CA SER A 51 -7.55 6.24 18.08
C SER A 51 -6.74 6.77 16.89
N GLY A 52 -6.80 6.11 15.73
CA GLY A 52 -5.92 6.38 14.61
C GLY A 52 -4.43 6.22 14.95
N SER A 53 -4.11 5.31 15.87
CA SER A 53 -2.76 5.14 16.42
C SER A 53 -2.06 3.92 15.82
N TRP A 54 -0.86 4.14 15.23
CA TRP A 54 -0.02 3.05 14.74
C TRP A 54 0.31 2.00 15.79
N PRO A 55 0.78 2.35 17.00
CA PRO A 55 1.07 1.36 18.02
C PRO A 55 -0.14 0.50 18.40
N LEU A 56 -1.34 1.08 18.47
CA LEU A 56 -2.55 0.30 18.75
C LEU A 56 -2.84 -0.67 17.59
N LEU A 57 -2.76 -0.22 16.34
CA LEU A 57 -2.91 -1.10 15.18
C LEU A 57 -1.87 -2.23 15.21
N TYR A 58 -0.59 -1.89 15.44
CA TYR A 58 0.51 -2.85 15.43
C TYR A 58 0.36 -3.93 16.51
N HIS A 59 0.01 -3.54 17.72
CA HIS A 59 -0.04 -4.48 18.86
C HIS A 59 -1.37 -5.22 19.00
N LEU A 60 -2.51 -4.60 18.63
CA LEU A 60 -3.84 -5.12 18.95
C LEU A 60 -4.58 -5.72 17.75
N SER A 61 -4.12 -5.47 16.51
CA SER A 61 -4.82 -5.97 15.32
C SER A 61 -4.82 -7.49 15.24
N ILE A 62 -6.00 -8.06 14.97
CA ILE A 62 -6.16 -9.51 14.74
C ILE A 62 -5.40 -10.00 13.49
N GLN A 63 -5.10 -9.12 12.53
CA GLN A 63 -4.31 -9.48 11.34
C GLN A 63 -2.89 -9.94 11.71
N ARG A 64 -2.39 -9.57 12.88
CA ARG A 64 -1.12 -10.07 13.41
C ARG A 64 -1.11 -11.59 13.61
N GLU A 65 -2.26 -12.18 13.90
CA GLU A 65 -2.43 -13.62 14.09
C GLU A 65 -2.23 -14.43 12.79
N ASN A 66 -2.45 -13.81 11.62
CA ASN A 66 -2.39 -14.50 10.33
C ASN A 66 -1.04 -15.20 10.10
N ILE A 67 0.07 -14.60 10.57
CA ILE A 67 1.43 -15.13 10.36
C ILE A 67 1.62 -16.53 10.98
N VAL A 68 0.82 -16.92 11.98
CA VAL A 68 0.90 -18.20 12.69
C VAL A 68 -0.35 -19.04 12.60
N SER A 69 -1.50 -18.48 12.20
CA SER A 69 -2.80 -19.17 12.20
C SER A 69 -2.86 -20.40 11.29
N TRP A 70 -2.10 -20.40 10.20
CA TRP A 70 -2.01 -21.48 9.21
C TRP A 70 -1.12 -22.65 9.67
N LEU A 71 -0.26 -22.44 10.66
CA LEU A 71 0.65 -23.49 11.13
C LEU A 71 -0.13 -24.71 11.66
N PRO A 72 0.32 -25.94 11.38
CA PRO A 72 -0.35 -27.18 11.79
C PRO A 72 -0.10 -27.49 13.28
N ILE A 73 -0.46 -26.56 14.15
CA ILE A 73 -0.36 -26.69 15.61
C ILE A 73 -1.62 -27.34 16.13
N THR A 74 -1.49 -28.32 17.03
CA THR A 74 -2.59 -29.08 17.64
C THR A 74 -2.58 -29.03 19.16
N LYS A 75 -3.66 -29.48 19.79
CA LYS A 75 -3.83 -29.47 21.27
C LYS A 75 -2.85 -30.40 22.02
N GLU A 76 -2.15 -31.28 21.34
CA GLU A 76 -1.11 -32.14 21.90
C GLU A 76 0.26 -31.48 21.91
N MET A 77 0.43 -30.35 21.21
CA MET A 77 1.71 -29.71 21.01
C MET A 77 2.03 -28.69 22.09
N LYS A 78 3.33 -28.65 22.45
CA LYS A 78 3.96 -27.60 23.27
C LYS A 78 4.63 -26.58 22.35
N VAL A 79 4.34 -25.31 22.56
CA VAL A 79 4.86 -24.21 21.74
C VAL A 79 5.72 -23.27 22.58
N LEU A 80 6.87 -22.85 22.05
CA LEU A 80 7.74 -21.84 22.62
C LEU A 80 7.67 -20.57 21.75
N GLU A 81 7.21 -19.46 22.32
CA GLU A 81 7.16 -18.15 21.68
C GLU A 81 8.26 -17.26 22.28
N ILE A 82 9.28 -16.91 21.48
CA ILE A 82 10.39 -16.05 21.91
C ILE A 82 10.13 -14.63 21.40
N GLY A 83 10.23 -13.63 22.32
CA GLY A 83 9.90 -12.24 22.03
C GLY A 83 8.39 -12.03 21.87
N SER A 84 7.59 -12.54 22.81
CA SER A 84 6.12 -12.49 22.72
C SER A 84 5.54 -11.06 22.76
N GLY A 85 6.31 -10.08 23.27
CA GLY A 85 5.89 -8.68 23.34
C GLY A 85 4.57 -8.49 24.05
N CYS A 86 3.68 -7.70 23.42
CA CYS A 86 2.31 -7.45 23.90
C CYS A 86 1.33 -8.56 23.53
N GLY A 87 1.78 -9.74 23.11
CA GLY A 87 0.93 -10.89 22.84
C GLY A 87 0.17 -10.84 21.50
N ALA A 88 0.75 -10.22 20.48
CA ALA A 88 0.06 -10.05 19.19
C ALA A 88 -0.31 -11.37 18.50
N ILE A 89 0.44 -12.45 18.77
CA ILE A 89 0.22 -13.78 18.19
C ILE A 89 -0.04 -14.86 19.26
N THR A 90 0.24 -14.56 20.53
CA THR A 90 0.08 -15.51 21.65
C THR A 90 -1.32 -16.13 21.70
N GLY A 91 -2.36 -15.31 21.47
CA GLY A 91 -3.75 -15.79 21.47
C GLY A 91 -4.06 -16.81 20.37
N ALA A 92 -3.51 -16.63 19.17
CA ALA A 92 -3.65 -17.60 18.08
C ALA A 92 -2.97 -18.93 18.42
N LEU A 93 -1.79 -18.87 19.04
CA LEU A 93 -1.06 -20.05 19.50
C LEU A 93 -1.82 -20.78 20.63
N ALA A 94 -2.31 -20.05 21.64
CA ALA A 94 -3.06 -20.60 22.77
C ALA A 94 -4.35 -21.28 22.34
N LYS A 95 -5.06 -20.76 21.35
CA LYS A 95 -6.27 -21.39 20.77
C LYS A 95 -5.97 -22.75 20.16
N LYS A 96 -4.77 -23.00 19.63
CA LYS A 96 -4.39 -24.19 18.88
C LYS A 96 -3.56 -25.19 19.71
N ALA A 97 -2.60 -24.71 20.49
CA ALA A 97 -1.64 -25.51 21.23
C ALA A 97 -2.21 -26.11 22.53
N GLY A 98 -1.58 -27.15 23.02
CA GLY A 98 -1.81 -27.70 24.38
C GLY A 98 -1.19 -26.81 25.45
N SER A 99 0.01 -26.27 25.19
CA SER A 99 0.64 -25.27 26.05
C SER A 99 1.51 -24.28 25.26
N VAL A 100 1.57 -23.04 25.73
CA VAL A 100 2.40 -21.98 25.15
C VAL A 100 3.30 -21.42 26.26
N THR A 101 4.61 -21.55 26.07
CA THR A 101 5.59 -20.86 26.90
C THR A 101 6.09 -19.64 26.15
N CYS A 102 5.81 -18.45 26.68
CA CYS A 102 6.29 -17.17 26.15
C CYS A 102 7.57 -16.74 26.89
N VAL A 103 8.51 -16.11 26.18
CA VAL A 103 9.67 -15.46 26.76
C VAL A 103 9.72 -14.02 26.27
N ASP A 104 9.75 -13.05 27.18
CA ASP A 104 9.94 -11.65 26.86
C ASP A 104 10.76 -10.92 27.92
N LEU A 105 11.56 -9.94 27.51
CA LEU A 105 12.44 -9.22 28.44
C LEU A 105 11.72 -8.10 29.21
N SER A 106 10.58 -7.59 28.69
CA SER A 106 9.84 -6.49 29.29
C SER A 106 8.70 -7.00 30.16
N ARG A 107 8.72 -6.57 31.43
CA ARG A 107 7.62 -6.83 32.36
C ARG A 107 6.31 -6.17 31.89
N LYS A 108 6.39 -4.92 31.43
CA LYS A 108 5.20 -4.16 31.01
C LYS A 108 4.52 -4.84 29.82
N ARG A 109 5.28 -5.25 28.79
CA ARG A 109 4.75 -5.98 27.63
C ARG A 109 4.18 -7.33 28.04
N SER A 110 4.85 -8.06 28.92
CA SER A 110 4.37 -9.33 29.46
C SER A 110 3.05 -9.19 30.23
N LEU A 111 2.86 -8.10 30.98
CA LEU A 111 1.59 -7.77 31.62
C LEU A 111 0.48 -7.49 30.59
N ILE A 112 0.78 -6.75 29.53
CA ILE A 112 -0.19 -6.51 28.43
C ILE A 112 -0.61 -7.84 27.80
N ASN A 113 0.35 -8.72 27.51
CA ASN A 113 0.10 -10.04 26.99
C ASN A 113 -0.81 -10.87 27.93
N ALA A 114 -0.47 -10.88 29.24
CA ALA A 114 -1.23 -11.65 30.24
C ALA A 114 -2.68 -11.16 30.37
N TYR A 115 -2.92 -9.85 30.53
CA TYR A 115 -4.28 -9.29 30.59
C TYR A 115 -5.09 -9.55 29.32
N ARG A 116 -4.45 -9.45 28.16
CA ARG A 116 -5.08 -9.71 26.88
C ARG A 116 -5.57 -11.15 26.71
N HIS A 117 -4.92 -12.09 27.38
CA HIS A 117 -5.18 -13.53 27.27
C HIS A 117 -5.53 -14.17 28.63
N GLU A 118 -6.06 -13.39 29.57
CA GLU A 118 -6.32 -13.81 30.96
C GLU A 118 -7.22 -15.05 31.08
N GLU A 119 -8.02 -15.35 30.06
CA GLU A 119 -8.86 -16.55 30.02
C GLU A 119 -8.13 -17.82 29.54
N CYS A 120 -6.87 -17.71 29.05
CA CYS A 120 -6.10 -18.84 28.53
C CYS A 120 -5.39 -19.57 29.69
N ASP A 121 -5.77 -20.80 29.97
CA ASP A 121 -5.21 -21.64 31.04
C ASP A 121 -3.92 -22.38 30.64
N ASN A 122 -3.53 -22.26 29.39
CA ASN A 122 -2.38 -22.95 28.78
C ASN A 122 -1.21 -22.00 28.44
N VAL A 123 -1.20 -20.77 28.97
CA VAL A 123 -0.15 -19.76 28.70
C VAL A 123 0.69 -19.52 29.95
N THR A 124 2.01 -19.63 29.80
CA THR A 124 3.01 -19.22 30.80
C THR A 124 3.99 -18.24 30.18
N ILE A 125 4.20 -17.09 30.83
CA ILE A 125 5.12 -16.04 30.36
C ILE A 125 6.31 -15.96 31.32
N LYS A 126 7.51 -16.26 30.83
CA LYS A 126 8.78 -16.11 31.55
C LYS A 126 9.38 -14.76 31.21
N VAL A 127 9.47 -13.89 32.21
CA VAL A 127 9.95 -12.52 32.04
C VAL A 127 11.44 -12.45 32.33
N GLY A 128 12.22 -12.04 31.34
CA GLY A 128 13.68 -11.92 31.44
C GLY A 128 14.36 -11.99 30.07
N ASN A 129 15.66 -11.68 30.06
CA ASN A 129 16.44 -11.85 28.84
C ASN A 129 16.46 -13.34 28.44
N PHE A 130 16.30 -13.63 27.14
CA PHE A 130 16.29 -15.02 26.65
C PHE A 130 17.52 -15.82 27.12
N LYS A 131 18.68 -15.21 27.12
CA LYS A 131 19.92 -15.87 27.55
C LYS A 131 19.86 -16.36 29.01
N ASP A 132 19.18 -15.62 29.90
CA ASP A 132 19.06 -15.97 31.32
C ASP A 132 17.92 -16.97 31.55
N VAL A 133 16.83 -16.89 30.74
CA VAL A 133 15.68 -17.79 30.78
C VAL A 133 15.98 -19.15 30.16
N GLU A 134 16.81 -19.20 29.10
CA GLU A 134 17.08 -20.37 28.26
C GLU A 134 17.44 -21.64 29.09
N PRO A 135 18.33 -21.60 30.10
CA PRO A 135 18.69 -22.80 30.85
C PRO A 135 17.53 -23.44 31.61
N ALA A 136 16.47 -22.68 31.88
CA ALA A 136 15.28 -23.14 32.59
C ALA A 136 14.09 -23.52 31.66
N LEU A 137 14.29 -23.49 30.33
CA LEU A 137 13.30 -23.93 29.36
C LEU A 137 13.25 -25.47 29.28
N GLU A 138 12.07 -25.99 29.00
CA GLU A 138 11.88 -27.42 28.67
C GLU A 138 12.66 -27.77 27.37
N LYS A 139 12.82 -29.06 27.08
CA LYS A 139 13.58 -29.56 25.92
C LYS A 139 12.73 -30.44 24.98
N ASP A 140 11.42 -30.28 25.03
CA ASP A 140 10.46 -31.10 24.31
C ASP A 140 9.37 -30.30 23.60
N TYR A 141 9.67 -29.04 23.22
CA TYR A 141 8.73 -28.25 22.42
C TYR A 141 8.57 -28.84 21.02
N ASP A 142 7.33 -28.86 20.54
CA ASP A 142 7.00 -29.29 19.18
C ASP A 142 7.27 -28.17 18.16
N CYS A 143 7.13 -26.92 18.59
CA CYS A 143 7.37 -25.76 17.76
C CYS A 143 7.98 -24.61 18.57
N ALA A 144 8.96 -23.90 18.00
CA ALA A 144 9.48 -22.64 18.53
C ALA A 144 9.33 -21.53 17.49
N LEU A 145 8.92 -20.33 17.93
CA LEU A 145 8.65 -19.19 17.05
C LEU A 145 9.53 -17.98 17.40
N LEU A 146 10.08 -17.36 16.36
CA LEU A 146 10.81 -16.09 16.40
C LEU A 146 10.19 -15.17 15.33
N ILE A 147 9.19 -14.41 15.71
CA ILE A 147 8.46 -13.54 14.79
C ILE A 147 8.92 -12.09 15.02
N GLY A 148 9.81 -11.58 14.18
CA GLY A 148 10.41 -10.26 14.36
C GLY A 148 11.40 -10.23 15.55
N VAL A 149 12.25 -11.23 15.66
CA VAL A 149 13.15 -11.40 16.82
C VAL A 149 14.57 -11.75 16.40
N LEU A 150 14.75 -12.54 15.34
CA LEU A 150 16.08 -12.99 14.91
C LEU A 150 17.02 -11.81 14.59
N GLU A 151 16.49 -10.72 14.06
CA GLU A 151 17.21 -9.49 13.72
C GLU A 151 17.98 -8.87 14.88
N TYR A 152 17.55 -9.13 16.13
CA TYR A 152 18.18 -8.66 17.36
C TYR A 152 19.21 -9.66 17.94
N GLY A 153 19.59 -10.69 17.18
CA GLY A 153 20.48 -11.76 17.63
C GLY A 153 21.84 -11.26 18.17
N GLU A 154 22.38 -10.15 17.65
CA GLU A 154 23.60 -9.53 18.16
C GLU A 154 23.42 -9.03 19.59
N SER A 155 22.28 -8.40 19.89
CA SER A 155 21.97 -7.86 21.22
C SER A 155 21.60 -8.95 22.23
N TYR A 156 20.89 -10.00 21.79
CA TYR A 156 20.43 -11.06 22.70
C TYR A 156 21.48 -12.13 22.99
N ILE A 157 22.34 -12.45 22.02
CA ILE A 157 23.29 -13.56 22.13
C ILE A 157 24.73 -13.05 22.21
N GLY A 158 25.13 -12.10 21.34
CA GLY A 158 26.47 -11.60 21.20
C GLY A 158 27.45 -12.62 20.59
N GLY A 159 28.76 -12.27 20.56
CA GLY A 159 29.81 -13.14 20.04
C GLY A 159 30.00 -13.08 18.53
N GLU A 160 30.83 -13.95 17.94
CA GLU A 160 31.21 -13.89 16.53
C GLU A 160 30.11 -14.33 15.55
N LYS A 161 29.22 -15.22 15.98
CA LYS A 161 28.13 -15.80 15.14
C LYS A 161 26.81 -15.81 15.91
N PRO A 162 26.27 -14.63 16.23
CA PRO A 162 25.13 -14.52 17.13
C PRO A 162 23.87 -15.17 16.58
N PHE A 163 23.57 -15.00 15.30
CA PHE A 163 22.35 -15.52 14.67
C PHE A 163 22.35 -17.05 14.57
N GLU A 164 23.47 -17.64 14.14
CA GLU A 164 23.65 -19.10 14.10
C GLU A 164 23.61 -19.71 15.51
N THR A 165 24.21 -19.02 16.48
CA THR A 165 24.19 -19.44 17.87
C THR A 165 22.80 -19.38 18.46
N PHE A 166 22.02 -18.33 18.11
CA PHE A 166 20.63 -18.21 18.54
C PHE A 166 19.78 -19.38 18.05
N ILE A 167 19.79 -19.66 16.74
CA ILE A 167 19.05 -20.79 16.16
C ILE A 167 19.50 -22.11 16.79
N ARG A 168 20.81 -22.34 16.96
CA ARG A 168 21.36 -23.56 17.56
C ARG A 168 20.94 -23.74 19.01
N THR A 169 20.84 -22.65 19.76
CA THR A 169 20.40 -22.65 21.14
C THR A 169 18.93 -23.03 21.25
N ILE A 170 18.06 -22.43 20.41
CA ILE A 170 16.63 -22.76 20.36
C ILE A 170 16.43 -24.25 19.96
N ARG A 171 17.22 -24.75 19.00
CA ARG A 171 17.11 -26.14 18.56
C ARG A 171 17.31 -27.16 19.68
N LYS A 172 18.06 -26.84 20.74
CA LYS A 172 18.24 -27.72 21.91
C LYS A 172 16.94 -27.95 22.70
N HIS A 173 15.98 -27.03 22.57
CA HIS A 173 14.70 -27.06 23.27
C HIS A 173 13.58 -27.68 22.43
N VAL A 174 13.77 -27.83 21.11
CA VAL A 174 12.80 -28.34 20.18
C VAL A 174 13.05 -29.82 19.90
N LYS A 175 11.98 -30.62 19.89
CA LYS A 175 12.02 -32.04 19.51
C LYS A 175 12.72 -32.23 18.16
N LYS A 176 13.32 -33.40 17.93
CA LYS A 176 13.95 -33.73 16.62
C LYS A 176 12.97 -33.64 15.44
N SER A 177 11.70 -33.95 15.68
CA SER A 177 10.60 -33.82 14.70
C SER A 177 9.94 -32.44 14.70
N GLY A 178 10.31 -31.57 15.64
CA GLY A 178 9.68 -30.28 15.79
C GLY A 178 10.28 -29.19 14.89
N ASN A 179 9.54 -28.12 14.71
CA ASN A 179 9.87 -27.03 13.82
C ASN A 179 10.34 -25.76 14.56
N ILE A 180 11.26 -25.00 13.96
CA ILE A 180 11.52 -23.62 14.33
C ILE A 180 10.94 -22.75 13.21
N ILE A 181 10.15 -21.75 13.60
CA ILE A 181 9.50 -20.80 12.68
C ILE A 181 10.15 -19.43 12.88
N ILE A 182 10.62 -18.82 11.81
CA ILE A 182 11.28 -17.50 11.86
C ILE A 182 10.61 -16.58 10.85
N ALA A 183 10.09 -15.45 11.28
CA ALA A 183 9.64 -14.39 10.36
C ALA A 183 10.52 -13.15 10.55
N ILE A 184 10.97 -12.58 9.43
CA ILE A 184 11.92 -11.48 9.39
C ILE A 184 11.76 -10.67 8.09
N GLU A 185 12.08 -9.37 8.12
CA GLU A 185 12.14 -8.56 6.91
C GLU A 185 13.31 -8.99 6.02
N ASN A 186 13.07 -8.84 4.72
CA ASN A 186 14.13 -8.95 3.71
C ASN A 186 14.79 -7.59 3.52
N ARG A 187 16.10 -7.48 3.76
CA ARG A 187 16.82 -6.21 3.55
C ARG A 187 16.79 -5.69 2.10
N PHE A 188 16.48 -6.56 1.13
CA PHE A 188 16.27 -6.22 -0.28
C PHE A 188 14.79 -6.18 -0.68
N GLY A 189 13.86 -6.14 0.29
CA GLY A 189 12.43 -6.01 0.02
C GLY A 189 12.13 -4.83 -0.90
N LEU A 190 11.23 -5.05 -1.90
CA LEU A 190 10.91 -4.04 -2.90
C LEU A 190 10.46 -2.71 -2.28
N LYS A 191 9.77 -2.76 -1.13
CA LYS A 191 9.34 -1.56 -0.38
C LYS A 191 10.48 -0.58 -0.11
N TYR A 192 11.68 -1.07 0.20
CA TYR A 192 12.83 -0.21 0.49
C TYR A 192 13.37 0.46 -0.79
N TRP A 193 13.40 -0.26 -1.91
CA TRP A 193 13.74 0.31 -3.23
C TRP A 193 12.72 1.35 -3.67
N ALA A 194 11.44 1.13 -3.33
CA ALA A 194 10.36 2.05 -3.62
C ALA A 194 10.33 3.30 -2.72
N GLY A 195 11.22 3.37 -1.71
CA GLY A 195 11.38 4.55 -0.87
C GLY A 195 10.74 4.46 0.51
N CYS A 196 10.49 3.24 1.02
CA CYS A 196 10.25 3.05 2.45
C CYS A 196 11.54 3.20 3.25
N ARG A 197 11.40 3.67 4.49
CA ARG A 197 12.50 3.66 5.45
C ARG A 197 12.75 2.25 5.95
N GLU A 198 13.97 1.96 6.36
CA GLU A 198 14.30 0.72 7.06
C GLU A 198 13.53 0.64 8.39
N ASP A 199 12.97 -0.54 8.68
CA ASP A 199 11.99 -0.72 9.76
C ASP A 199 12.56 -0.46 11.16
N HIS A 200 13.85 -0.71 11.41
CA HIS A 200 14.46 -0.65 12.73
C HIS A 200 15.19 0.67 13.01
N ASN A 201 16.02 1.15 12.08
CA ASN A 201 16.76 2.39 12.28
C ASN A 201 16.10 3.63 11.67
N GLY A 202 15.08 3.45 10.81
CA GLY A 202 14.32 4.55 10.22
C GLY A 202 15.00 5.30 9.08
N GLU A 203 16.16 4.83 8.62
CA GLU A 203 16.92 5.47 7.54
C GLU A 203 16.53 4.92 6.18
N PHE A 204 16.64 5.75 5.13
CA PHE A 204 16.43 5.30 3.77
C PHE A 204 17.60 4.43 3.29
N PHE A 205 17.29 3.31 2.63
CA PHE A 205 18.24 2.41 1.97
C PHE A 205 19.26 1.71 2.87
N SER A 206 19.27 1.95 4.17
CA SER A 206 20.29 1.45 5.12
C SER A 206 20.50 -0.06 5.03
N GLY A 207 19.41 -0.86 5.00
CA GLY A 207 19.52 -2.32 4.84
C GLY A 207 20.09 -2.73 3.48
N ILE A 208 19.71 -2.04 2.39
CA ILE A 208 20.23 -2.28 1.03
C ILE A 208 21.74 -2.01 0.99
N GLU A 209 22.21 -0.94 1.61
CA GLU A 209 23.60 -0.53 1.68
C GLU A 209 24.44 -1.35 2.69
N GLY A 210 23.79 -2.25 3.43
CA GLY A 210 24.47 -3.13 4.39
C GLY A 210 24.74 -2.49 5.75
N TYR A 211 23.93 -1.52 6.15
CA TYR A 211 23.97 -0.83 7.45
C TYR A 211 25.29 -0.07 7.68
N PRO A 212 25.64 0.91 6.85
CA PRO A 212 26.95 1.61 6.90
C PRO A 212 27.18 2.33 8.23
N GLU A 213 26.15 2.89 8.85
CA GLU A 213 26.19 3.57 10.15
C GLU A 213 26.01 2.59 11.35
N GLY A 214 25.94 1.28 11.09
CA GLY A 214 25.58 0.27 12.07
C GLY A 214 24.06 0.19 12.31
N SER A 215 23.64 -0.84 13.06
CA SER A 215 22.25 -1.01 13.47
C SER A 215 22.17 -1.94 14.68
N CYS A 216 21.24 -1.70 15.60
CA CYS A 216 20.93 -2.61 16.69
C CYS A 216 20.18 -3.87 16.24
N ALA A 217 19.61 -3.85 15.05
CA ALA A 217 18.92 -4.97 14.41
C ALA A 217 19.40 -5.11 12.96
N LYS A 218 19.51 -6.35 12.48
CA LYS A 218 19.95 -6.65 11.11
C LYS A 218 18.99 -7.59 10.42
N THR A 219 18.54 -7.22 9.24
CA THR A 219 17.75 -8.05 8.37
C THR A 219 18.60 -8.67 7.26
N PHE A 220 18.12 -9.70 6.61
CA PHE A 220 18.93 -10.54 5.74
C PHE A 220 18.25 -10.81 4.40
N SER A 221 19.06 -11.07 3.38
CA SER A 221 18.60 -11.67 2.14
C SER A 221 18.32 -13.17 2.33
N ARG A 222 17.57 -13.77 1.40
CA ARG A 222 17.33 -15.22 1.37
C ARG A 222 18.64 -16.02 1.46
N LYS A 223 19.64 -15.67 0.65
CA LYS A 223 20.93 -16.35 0.61
C LYS A 223 21.72 -16.26 1.94
N GLU A 224 21.63 -15.13 2.61
CA GLU A 224 22.24 -14.95 3.94
C GLU A 224 21.55 -15.82 4.98
N LEU A 225 20.19 -15.85 4.98
CA LEU A 225 19.40 -16.72 5.87
C LEU A 225 19.69 -18.21 5.63
N GLU A 226 19.77 -18.65 4.39
CA GLU A 226 20.17 -20.02 4.04
C GLU A 226 21.55 -20.37 4.62
N LYS A 227 22.53 -19.44 4.52
CA LYS A 227 23.86 -19.61 5.09
C LYS A 227 23.84 -19.67 6.62
N ILE A 228 23.09 -18.79 7.28
CA ILE A 228 22.92 -18.76 8.74
C ILE A 228 22.31 -20.07 9.22
N CYS A 229 21.19 -20.50 8.62
CA CYS A 229 20.52 -21.75 8.97
C CYS A 229 21.43 -22.98 8.79
N LYS A 230 22.12 -23.06 7.64
CA LYS A 230 23.08 -24.15 7.38
C LYS A 230 24.22 -24.14 8.40
N SER A 231 24.76 -22.99 8.77
CA SER A 231 25.82 -22.86 9.76
C SER A 231 25.33 -23.19 11.18
N ALA A 232 24.04 -23.00 11.46
CA ALA A 232 23.39 -23.43 12.69
C ALA A 232 23.17 -24.95 12.76
N GLY A 233 23.30 -25.67 11.65
CA GLY A 233 23.10 -27.11 11.54
C GLY A 233 21.73 -27.53 10.95
N GLU A 234 20.91 -26.56 10.52
CA GLU A 234 19.61 -26.81 9.90
C GLU A 234 19.78 -27.22 8.45
N ARG A 235 19.25 -28.37 8.08
CA ARG A 235 19.36 -28.94 6.73
C ARG A 235 18.07 -28.86 5.93
N LYS A 236 16.92 -28.75 6.61
CA LYS A 236 15.59 -28.65 6.00
C LYS A 236 15.06 -27.26 6.28
N VAL A 237 15.09 -26.41 5.29
CA VAL A 237 14.65 -25.03 5.35
C VAL A 237 13.64 -24.81 4.24
N SER A 238 12.41 -24.46 4.57
CA SER A 238 11.36 -24.07 3.62
C SER A 238 11.11 -22.57 3.74
N PHE A 239 11.06 -21.88 2.59
CA PHE A 239 10.78 -20.46 2.54
C PHE A 239 9.34 -20.20 2.16
N TYR A 240 8.75 -19.25 2.89
CA TYR A 240 7.46 -18.64 2.62
C TYR A 240 7.63 -17.13 2.52
N TYR A 241 6.70 -16.49 1.83
CA TYR A 241 6.73 -15.07 1.49
C TYR A 241 5.45 -14.39 1.99
N PRO A 242 5.44 -13.87 3.22
CA PRO A 242 4.31 -13.12 3.75
C PRO A 242 4.11 -11.82 2.95
N TYR A 243 2.92 -11.61 2.43
CA TYR A 243 2.57 -10.42 1.66
C TYR A 243 1.44 -9.65 2.37
N PRO A 244 1.51 -8.31 2.43
CA PRO A 244 2.59 -7.42 1.92
C PRO A 244 3.87 -7.45 2.74
N ASP A 245 3.81 -7.86 3.99
CA ASP A 245 4.91 -8.19 4.88
C ASP A 245 4.44 -9.12 6.03
N TYR A 246 5.35 -9.59 6.89
CA TYR A 246 4.99 -10.51 7.97
C TYR A 246 4.17 -9.85 9.09
N LYS A 247 4.22 -8.52 9.24
CA LYS A 247 3.53 -7.79 10.31
C LYS A 247 2.02 -7.75 10.09
N PHE A 248 1.59 -7.54 8.85
CA PHE A 248 0.17 -7.48 8.45
C PHE A 248 -0.10 -8.38 7.24
N MET A 249 0.31 -9.62 7.35
CA MET A 249 0.14 -10.60 6.29
C MET A 249 -1.34 -10.80 5.95
N THR A 250 -1.67 -10.63 4.68
CA THR A 250 -2.98 -11.00 4.12
C THR A 250 -2.88 -12.24 3.25
N THR A 251 -1.69 -12.51 2.69
CA THR A 251 -1.43 -13.63 1.81
C THR A 251 -0.05 -14.20 2.13
N LEU A 252 0.04 -15.52 2.17
CA LEU A 252 1.30 -16.26 2.29
C LEU A 252 1.54 -17.03 1.01
N PHE A 253 2.66 -16.75 0.36
CA PHE A 253 3.16 -17.53 -0.77
C PHE A 253 4.29 -18.47 -0.31
N SER A 254 4.66 -19.44 -1.14
CA SER A 254 5.78 -20.33 -0.90
C SER A 254 6.58 -20.57 -2.19
N ASP A 255 7.70 -21.29 -2.09
CA ASP A 255 8.45 -21.73 -3.29
C ASP A 255 7.60 -22.63 -4.23
N ASP A 256 6.55 -23.31 -3.72
CA ASP A 256 5.67 -24.16 -4.53
C ASP A 256 4.53 -23.37 -5.20
N ARG A 257 4.19 -22.21 -4.65
CA ARG A 257 3.16 -21.30 -5.16
C ARG A 257 3.63 -19.86 -5.00
N LEU A 258 4.41 -19.38 -5.95
CA LEU A 258 4.80 -17.97 -6.06
C LEU A 258 3.61 -17.13 -6.57
N PRO A 259 3.62 -15.81 -6.35
CA PRO A 259 2.55 -14.93 -6.86
C PRO A 259 2.53 -14.92 -8.39
N LEU A 260 1.33 -14.72 -8.92
CA LEU A 260 1.08 -14.42 -10.31
C LEU A 260 0.95 -12.91 -10.51
N LYS A 261 1.06 -12.45 -11.76
CA LYS A 261 0.79 -11.05 -12.12
C LYS A 261 -0.59 -10.62 -11.65
N GLY A 262 -0.68 -9.38 -11.19
CA GLY A 262 -1.92 -8.80 -10.70
C GLY A 262 -2.31 -9.22 -9.27
N GLU A 263 -1.64 -10.20 -8.64
CA GLU A 263 -1.95 -10.60 -7.27
C GLU A 263 -1.39 -9.63 -6.20
N LEU A 264 -0.34 -8.86 -6.53
CA LEU A 264 0.38 -8.00 -5.58
C LEU A 264 -0.02 -6.52 -5.75
N THR A 265 -1.27 -6.19 -5.45
CA THR A 265 -1.85 -4.85 -5.68
C THR A 265 -1.87 -3.95 -4.45
N ASN A 266 -1.62 -4.47 -3.24
CA ASN A 266 -1.75 -3.72 -1.99
C ASN A 266 -0.40 -3.56 -1.29
N ASN A 267 0.44 -2.63 -1.78
CA ASN A 267 1.84 -2.50 -1.40
C ASN A 267 2.15 -1.33 -0.44
N GLU A 268 1.31 -0.29 -0.38
CA GLU A 268 1.56 0.88 0.45
C GLU A 268 1.19 0.62 1.92
N ARG A 269 2.12 0.08 2.72
CA ARG A 269 1.88 -0.42 4.08
C ARG A 269 2.67 0.27 5.20
N ASN A 270 3.43 1.33 4.90
CA ASN A 270 4.09 2.10 5.95
C ASN A 270 3.09 3.02 6.65
N PHE A 271 2.64 2.60 7.83
CA PHE A 271 1.69 3.37 8.65
C PHE A 271 2.38 4.28 9.68
N ASP A 272 3.63 3.98 10.04
CA ASP A 272 4.34 4.56 11.17
C ASP A 272 5.21 5.76 10.80
N ARG A 273 5.53 5.95 9.52
CA ARG A 273 6.49 6.95 9.04
C ARG A 273 6.18 7.47 7.65
N ASP A 274 6.67 8.67 7.40
CA ASP A 274 6.72 9.22 6.04
C ASP A 274 7.61 8.37 5.14
N ARG A 275 7.15 8.16 3.91
CA ARG A 275 7.90 7.45 2.88
C ARG A 275 7.99 8.23 1.58
N MET A 276 8.97 7.93 0.76
CA MET A 276 8.93 8.27 -0.65
C MET A 276 8.13 7.21 -1.44
N LYS A 277 7.56 7.62 -2.58
CA LYS A 277 7.04 6.73 -3.62
C LYS A 277 7.81 7.01 -4.90
N LEU A 278 8.84 6.21 -5.16
CA LEU A 278 9.75 6.40 -6.30
C LEU A 278 9.17 5.80 -7.58
N PHE A 279 8.33 4.77 -7.47
CA PHE A 279 7.67 4.09 -8.59
C PHE A 279 6.37 3.41 -8.10
N ASP A 280 5.59 2.87 -9.03
CA ASP A 280 4.46 2.00 -8.71
C ASP A 280 4.93 0.59 -8.37
N GLU A 281 4.78 0.19 -7.10
CA GLU A 281 5.23 -1.11 -6.60
C GLU A 281 4.48 -2.28 -7.24
N SER A 282 3.20 -2.10 -7.58
CA SER A 282 2.40 -3.17 -8.19
C SER A 282 2.91 -3.51 -9.59
N GLY A 283 3.13 -2.51 -10.43
CA GLY A 283 3.68 -2.70 -11.77
C GLY A 283 5.12 -3.23 -11.77
N VAL A 284 5.93 -2.84 -10.77
CA VAL A 284 7.29 -3.39 -10.63
C VAL A 284 7.25 -4.83 -10.13
N PHE A 285 6.35 -5.20 -9.20
CA PHE A 285 6.18 -6.61 -8.82
C PHE A 285 5.78 -7.48 -10.00
N ASP A 286 4.88 -7.04 -10.87
CA ASP A 286 4.53 -7.78 -12.08
C ASP A 286 5.75 -8.05 -12.97
N SER A 287 6.61 -7.04 -13.15
CA SER A 287 7.87 -7.19 -13.90
C SER A 287 8.84 -8.16 -13.22
N VAL A 288 8.95 -8.08 -11.89
CA VAL A 288 9.81 -8.95 -11.06
C VAL A 288 9.31 -10.40 -11.09
N ILE A 289 8.00 -10.63 -11.16
CA ILE A 289 7.37 -11.95 -11.30
C ILE A 289 7.71 -12.54 -12.67
N ASP A 290 7.60 -11.77 -13.76
CA ASP A 290 7.99 -12.21 -15.12
C ASP A 290 9.43 -12.66 -15.19
N GLU A 291 10.33 -11.91 -14.55
CA GLU A 291 11.76 -12.23 -14.47
C GLU A 291 12.08 -13.33 -13.43
N LYS A 292 11.07 -13.93 -12.78
CA LYS A 292 11.20 -14.97 -11.75
C LYS A 292 12.10 -14.56 -10.56
N GLN A 293 12.09 -13.27 -10.23
CA GLN A 293 12.92 -12.69 -9.15
C GLN A 293 12.11 -12.35 -7.89
N PHE A 294 10.82 -12.67 -7.82
CA PHE A 294 9.98 -12.37 -6.66
C PHE A 294 10.60 -12.81 -5.32
N PRO A 295 11.21 -14.02 -5.18
CA PRO A 295 11.83 -14.44 -3.93
C PRO A 295 12.94 -13.53 -3.42
N PHE A 296 13.63 -12.81 -4.32
CA PHE A 296 14.66 -11.85 -3.96
C PHE A 296 14.06 -10.52 -3.46
N PHE A 297 12.96 -10.06 -4.08
CA PHE A 297 12.33 -8.78 -3.81
C PHE A 297 11.15 -8.84 -2.84
N SER A 298 10.74 -10.03 -2.37
CA SER A 298 9.71 -10.14 -1.33
C SER A 298 10.07 -9.29 -0.11
N ASN A 299 9.10 -8.58 0.48
CA ASN A 299 9.37 -7.67 1.58
C ASN A 299 9.76 -8.38 2.89
N SER A 300 9.34 -9.63 3.05
CA SER A 300 9.61 -10.43 4.24
C SER A 300 9.77 -11.90 3.88
N TYR A 301 10.42 -12.63 4.77
CA TYR A 301 10.50 -14.09 4.74
C TYR A 301 9.86 -14.69 5.99
N LEU A 302 9.24 -15.86 5.80
CA LEU A 302 8.96 -16.79 6.88
C LEU A 302 9.66 -18.10 6.57
N LEU A 303 10.49 -18.58 7.48
CA LEU A 303 11.23 -19.82 7.36
C LEU A 303 10.63 -20.87 8.27
N VAL A 304 10.52 -22.09 7.75
CA VAL A 304 10.23 -23.28 8.54
C VAL A 304 11.46 -24.18 8.55
N LEU A 305 12.09 -24.32 9.72
CA LEU A 305 13.26 -25.17 9.92
C LEU A 305 12.78 -26.51 10.50
N GLY A 306 12.70 -27.54 9.66
CA GLY A 306 12.20 -28.88 10.04
C GLY A 306 11.30 -29.50 8.99
N ALA A 307 10.17 -30.08 9.39
CA ALA A 307 9.19 -30.66 8.46
C ALA A 307 8.43 -29.53 7.73
N LYS A 308 8.39 -29.61 6.39
CA LYS A 308 7.64 -28.68 5.56
C LYS A 308 6.13 -28.89 5.79
N PRO A 309 5.36 -27.82 6.08
CA PRO A 309 3.90 -27.89 6.09
C PRO A 309 3.31 -28.26 4.74
N GLU A 310 2.08 -28.83 4.75
CA GLU A 310 1.32 -29.14 3.53
C GLU A 310 0.86 -27.88 2.79
N THR A 311 0.71 -26.76 3.51
CA THR A 311 0.26 -25.47 2.99
C THR A 311 1.27 -24.89 2.01
N GLU A 312 0.84 -24.58 0.79
CA GLU A 312 1.64 -23.90 -0.24
C GLU A 312 1.28 -22.43 -0.36
N TYR A 313 0.03 -22.08 -0.07
CA TYR A 313 -0.53 -20.74 -0.19
C TYR A 313 -1.70 -20.59 0.77
N ILE A 314 -1.87 -19.40 1.34
CA ILE A 314 -3.08 -19.03 2.07
C ILE A 314 -3.37 -17.54 1.94
N ARG A 315 -4.65 -17.20 1.72
CA ARG A 315 -5.16 -15.83 1.69
C ARG A 315 -6.24 -15.63 2.74
N TYR A 316 -6.17 -14.52 3.46
CA TYR A 316 -7.08 -14.15 4.54
C TYR A 316 -7.98 -12.98 4.11
N SER A 317 -9.28 -13.12 4.29
CA SER A 317 -10.29 -12.08 4.03
C SER A 317 -10.65 -11.33 5.32
N ASN A 318 -9.64 -10.69 5.95
CA ASN A 318 -9.82 -10.02 7.25
C ASN A 318 -10.62 -8.70 7.19
N ASP A 319 -10.76 -8.12 6.01
CA ASP A 319 -11.50 -6.89 5.73
C ASP A 319 -13.00 -7.12 5.52
N ARG A 320 -13.45 -8.38 5.53
CA ARG A 320 -14.87 -8.76 5.52
C ARG A 320 -15.49 -8.62 6.92
N ALA A 321 -16.81 -8.49 6.96
CA ALA A 321 -17.60 -8.62 8.20
C ALA A 321 -17.37 -9.99 8.85
N ASP A 322 -17.57 -10.09 10.16
CA ASP A 322 -17.26 -11.31 10.92
C ASP A 322 -17.96 -12.55 10.40
N GLU A 323 -19.17 -12.39 9.86
CA GLU A 323 -19.98 -13.45 9.26
C GLU A 323 -19.38 -14.02 7.96
N TYR A 324 -18.42 -13.32 7.34
CA TYR A 324 -17.86 -13.67 6.02
C TYR A 324 -16.33 -13.78 6.03
N ARG A 325 -15.69 -13.66 7.21
CA ARG A 325 -14.24 -13.80 7.32
C ARG A 325 -13.81 -15.25 7.15
N ILE A 326 -13.12 -15.52 6.06
CA ILE A 326 -12.58 -16.84 5.74
C ILE A 326 -11.12 -16.76 5.34
N ALA A 327 -10.43 -17.89 5.41
CA ALA A 327 -9.16 -18.10 4.72
C ALA A 327 -9.33 -19.11 3.60
N THR A 328 -8.67 -18.86 2.47
CA THR A 328 -8.56 -19.79 1.34
C THR A 328 -7.13 -20.29 1.27
N GLU A 329 -6.94 -21.60 1.43
CA GLU A 329 -5.66 -22.28 1.49
C GLU A 329 -5.51 -23.22 0.29
N ILE A 330 -4.32 -23.26 -0.32
CA ILE A 330 -3.90 -24.30 -1.25
C ILE A 330 -2.88 -25.17 -0.52
N LEU A 331 -3.11 -26.46 -0.50
CA LEU A 331 -2.25 -27.42 0.19
C LEU A 331 -2.03 -28.67 -0.65
N THR A 332 -0.91 -29.37 -0.42
CA THR A 332 -0.64 -30.67 -1.01
C THR A 332 -0.61 -31.74 0.08
N ARG A 333 -1.58 -32.65 0.04
CA ARG A 333 -1.71 -33.77 0.94
C ARG A 333 -1.55 -35.07 0.17
N GLU A 334 -0.61 -35.91 0.58
CA GLU A 334 -0.33 -37.23 -0.07
C GLU A 334 -0.14 -37.12 -1.59
N GLY A 335 0.49 -36.01 -2.05
CA GLY A 335 0.71 -35.77 -3.47
C GLY A 335 -0.49 -35.18 -4.24
N THR A 336 -1.63 -35.00 -3.58
CA THR A 336 -2.83 -34.41 -4.17
C THR A 336 -2.95 -32.95 -3.74
N LYS A 337 -3.08 -32.05 -4.71
CA LYS A 337 -3.30 -30.62 -4.46
C LYS A 337 -4.78 -30.33 -4.25
N LEU A 338 -5.08 -29.57 -3.20
CA LEU A 338 -6.43 -29.28 -2.71
C LEU A 338 -6.57 -27.79 -2.44
N VAL A 339 -7.82 -27.31 -2.46
CA VAL A 339 -8.19 -25.97 -1.98
C VAL A 339 -9.09 -26.11 -0.76
N LYS A 340 -8.73 -25.45 0.33
CA LYS A 340 -9.51 -25.47 1.56
C LYS A 340 -9.94 -24.07 1.95
N LYS A 341 -11.24 -23.89 2.25
CA LYS A 341 -11.75 -22.64 2.85
C LYS A 341 -12.13 -22.90 4.30
N HIS A 342 -11.68 -22.01 5.20
CA HIS A 342 -12.01 -22.14 6.62
C HIS A 342 -12.53 -20.83 7.22
N ALA A 343 -13.46 -20.96 8.18
CA ALA A 343 -13.98 -19.85 8.95
C ALA A 343 -12.89 -19.26 9.87
N LEU A 344 -12.74 -17.94 9.86
CA LEU A 344 -11.84 -17.21 10.77
C LEU A 344 -12.55 -16.68 12.01
N SER A 345 -13.87 -16.89 12.11
CA SER A 345 -14.70 -16.48 13.24
C SER A 345 -15.80 -17.52 13.47
N ASN A 346 -16.44 -17.51 14.63
CA ASN A 346 -17.58 -18.37 14.87
C ASN A 346 -18.78 -17.99 13.99
N GLU A 347 -18.95 -16.69 13.73
CA GLU A 347 -20.00 -16.13 12.89
C GLU A 347 -19.88 -16.62 11.45
N ALA A 348 -18.65 -16.80 10.94
CA ALA A 348 -18.39 -17.26 9.58
C ALA A 348 -18.64 -18.76 9.36
N LYS A 349 -18.81 -19.58 10.41
CA LYS A 349 -19.13 -21.00 10.29
C LYS A 349 -20.40 -21.25 9.46
N LYS A 350 -21.42 -20.38 9.66
CA LYS A 350 -22.66 -20.46 8.87
C LYS A 350 -22.44 -20.19 7.40
N HIS A 351 -21.51 -19.28 7.06
CA HIS A 351 -21.16 -19.00 5.66
C HIS A 351 -20.47 -20.22 5.03
N ILE A 352 -19.53 -20.85 5.73
CA ILE A 352 -18.86 -22.08 5.28
C ILE A 352 -19.86 -23.23 5.10
N SER A 353 -20.71 -23.52 6.09
CA SER A 353 -21.66 -24.64 6.03
C SER A 353 -22.70 -24.54 4.91
N ARG A 354 -22.95 -23.32 4.39
CA ARG A 354 -23.85 -23.13 3.23
C ARG A 354 -23.25 -23.58 1.91
N MET A 355 -21.92 -23.69 1.79
CA MET A 355 -21.28 -23.96 0.50
C MET A 355 -21.66 -25.34 -0.05
N LYS A 356 -21.80 -26.36 0.80
CA LYS A 356 -22.15 -27.71 0.34
C LYS A 356 -23.57 -27.80 -0.26
N PRO A 357 -24.66 -27.38 0.42
CA PRO A 357 -25.97 -27.38 -0.22
C PRO A 357 -26.04 -26.49 -1.47
N MET A 358 -25.30 -25.36 -1.52
CA MET A 358 -25.22 -24.53 -2.72
C MET A 358 -24.48 -25.24 -3.86
N TYR A 359 -23.41 -25.98 -3.55
CA TYR A 359 -22.73 -26.83 -4.52
C TYR A 359 -23.70 -27.82 -5.18
N ASP A 360 -24.46 -28.53 -4.37
CA ASP A 360 -25.38 -29.57 -4.87
C ASP A 360 -26.42 -29.02 -5.84
N LEU A 361 -26.99 -27.83 -5.51
CA LEU A 361 -27.94 -27.14 -6.37
C LEU A 361 -27.30 -26.55 -7.64
N LEU A 362 -26.09 -26.01 -7.55
CA LEU A 362 -25.36 -25.51 -8.73
C LEU A 362 -24.93 -26.64 -9.65
N ALA A 363 -24.46 -27.77 -9.10
CA ALA A 363 -24.11 -28.95 -9.88
C ALA A 363 -25.32 -29.55 -10.61
N GLU A 364 -26.51 -29.50 -10.00
CA GLU A 364 -27.76 -29.83 -10.66
C GLU A 364 -28.10 -28.87 -11.79
N ARG A 365 -27.96 -27.55 -11.55
CA ARG A 365 -28.22 -26.50 -12.56
C ARG A 365 -27.34 -26.70 -13.80
N TYR A 366 -26.03 -26.90 -13.60
CA TYR A 366 -25.03 -27.03 -14.67
C TYR A 366 -24.76 -28.48 -15.08
N SER A 367 -25.77 -29.32 -15.02
CA SER A 367 -25.65 -30.77 -15.28
C SER A 367 -25.37 -31.15 -16.74
N SER A 368 -25.45 -30.21 -17.69
CA SER A 368 -25.04 -30.46 -19.09
C SER A 368 -23.53 -30.65 -19.25
N GLY A 369 -22.73 -30.21 -18.27
CA GLY A 369 -21.26 -30.27 -18.32
C GLY A 369 -20.61 -29.15 -19.13
N ARG A 370 -21.39 -28.17 -19.64
CA ARG A 370 -20.83 -27.01 -20.35
C ARG A 370 -20.12 -26.02 -19.40
N LEU A 371 -20.58 -25.97 -18.16
CA LEU A 371 -19.92 -25.29 -17.02
C LEU A 371 -19.88 -26.27 -15.86
N VAL A 372 -18.71 -26.69 -15.44
CA VAL A 372 -18.53 -27.65 -14.35
C VAL A 372 -18.29 -26.90 -13.04
N VAL A 373 -19.11 -27.13 -12.04
CA VAL A 373 -18.89 -26.57 -10.70
C VAL A 373 -17.74 -27.31 -10.04
N ASN A 374 -16.75 -26.59 -9.51
CA ASN A 374 -15.59 -27.17 -8.83
C ASN A 374 -16.06 -28.14 -7.72
N PRO A 375 -15.67 -29.44 -7.76
CA PRO A 375 -16.14 -30.42 -6.81
C PRO A 375 -15.75 -30.09 -5.37
N LEU A 376 -16.77 -30.05 -4.49
CA LEU A 376 -16.60 -30.03 -3.05
C LEU A 376 -16.46 -31.48 -2.57
N ILE A 377 -15.29 -31.81 -2.03
CA ILE A 377 -14.91 -33.23 -1.72
C ILE A 377 -14.97 -33.58 -0.24
N ASP A 378 -14.88 -32.57 0.65
CA ASP A 378 -14.93 -32.79 2.10
C ASP A 378 -15.44 -31.54 2.83
N GLU A 379 -16.11 -31.73 3.98
CA GLU A 379 -16.60 -30.66 4.83
C GLU A 379 -16.54 -31.01 6.32
N ASP A 380 -16.33 -29.99 7.14
CA ASP A 380 -16.52 -30.05 8.59
C ASP A 380 -17.24 -28.77 9.10
N GLU A 381 -17.46 -28.63 10.41
CA GLU A 381 -18.16 -27.46 10.99
C GLU A 381 -17.50 -26.11 10.65
N THR A 382 -16.22 -26.11 10.31
CA THR A 382 -15.39 -24.91 10.20
C THR A 382 -14.77 -24.75 8.83
N SER A 383 -14.83 -25.77 7.98
CA SER A 383 -14.12 -25.77 6.71
C SER A 383 -14.80 -26.62 5.64
N VAL A 384 -14.50 -26.28 4.38
CA VAL A 384 -14.83 -27.06 3.20
C VAL A 384 -13.59 -27.24 2.33
N THR A 385 -13.48 -28.41 1.67
CA THR A 385 -12.34 -28.76 0.82
C THR A 385 -12.82 -29.05 -0.60
N PHE A 386 -12.13 -28.47 -1.57
CA PHE A 386 -12.39 -28.59 -3.00
C PHE A 386 -11.23 -29.25 -3.71
N SER A 387 -11.49 -29.85 -4.87
CA SER A 387 -10.42 -30.22 -5.80
C SER A 387 -9.66 -28.97 -6.26
N TYR A 388 -8.36 -29.11 -6.49
CA TYR A 388 -7.57 -28.08 -7.13
C TYR A 388 -7.71 -28.20 -8.64
N GLU A 389 -8.32 -27.22 -9.27
CA GLU A 389 -8.54 -27.19 -10.71
C GLU A 389 -7.44 -26.40 -11.43
N THR A 390 -7.18 -26.79 -12.67
CA THR A 390 -6.25 -26.10 -13.58
C THR A 390 -6.99 -25.58 -14.79
N GLY A 391 -6.42 -24.55 -15.42
CA GLY A 391 -6.95 -23.87 -16.59
C GLY A 391 -6.51 -22.42 -16.62
N THR A 392 -6.84 -21.70 -17.69
CA THR A 392 -6.58 -20.28 -17.82
C THR A 392 -7.81 -19.50 -17.32
N PRO A 393 -7.66 -18.52 -16.40
CA PRO A 393 -8.77 -17.65 -16.03
C PRO A 393 -9.39 -16.97 -17.25
N LEU A 394 -10.71 -16.93 -17.32
CA LEU A 394 -11.42 -16.27 -18.42
C LEU A 394 -11.04 -14.79 -18.54
N SER A 395 -10.75 -14.14 -17.41
CA SER A 395 -10.25 -12.75 -17.39
C SER A 395 -8.94 -12.58 -18.18
N GLU A 396 -8.01 -13.53 -18.08
CA GLU A 396 -6.74 -13.50 -18.85
C GLU A 396 -6.97 -13.70 -20.34
N LEU A 397 -7.87 -14.60 -20.74
CA LEU A 397 -8.23 -14.80 -22.15
C LEU A 397 -8.89 -13.54 -22.73
N LEU A 398 -9.73 -12.86 -21.96
CA LEU A 398 -10.31 -11.58 -22.35
C LEU A 398 -9.25 -10.47 -22.47
N ASP A 399 -8.30 -10.40 -21.53
CA ASP A 399 -7.16 -9.47 -21.59
C ASP A 399 -6.29 -9.70 -22.83
N GLU A 400 -6.08 -10.96 -23.21
CA GLU A 400 -5.34 -11.30 -24.43
C GLU A 400 -6.07 -10.79 -25.68
N LYS A 401 -7.40 -10.92 -25.74
CA LYS A 401 -8.23 -10.36 -26.83
C LYS A 401 -8.07 -8.84 -26.93
N LEU A 402 -8.18 -8.12 -25.80
CA LEU A 402 -8.00 -6.65 -25.75
C LEU A 402 -6.59 -6.24 -26.17
N LYS A 403 -5.57 -6.94 -25.70
CA LYS A 403 -4.15 -6.67 -26.04
C LYS A 403 -3.89 -6.81 -27.55
N ASN A 404 -4.52 -7.78 -28.18
CA ASN A 404 -4.42 -8.04 -29.61
C ASN A 404 -5.39 -7.19 -30.45
N ASN A 405 -6.18 -6.29 -29.83
CA ASN A 405 -7.24 -5.50 -30.44
C ASN A 405 -8.30 -6.38 -31.16
N ASP A 406 -8.49 -7.62 -30.70
CA ASP A 406 -9.48 -8.58 -31.20
C ASP A 406 -10.83 -8.38 -30.48
N ILE A 407 -11.52 -7.32 -30.84
CA ILE A 407 -12.79 -6.91 -30.21
C ILE A 407 -13.91 -7.91 -30.52
N ASP A 408 -13.97 -8.43 -31.74
CA ASP A 408 -14.97 -9.44 -32.11
C ASP A 408 -14.75 -10.74 -31.33
N GLY A 409 -13.49 -11.17 -31.15
CA GLY A 409 -13.15 -12.31 -30.31
C GLY A 409 -13.46 -12.09 -28.84
N PHE A 410 -13.27 -10.87 -28.31
CA PHE A 410 -13.70 -10.51 -26.96
C PHE A 410 -15.21 -10.65 -26.79
N ILE A 411 -15.98 -10.07 -27.71
CA ILE A 411 -17.45 -10.13 -27.70
C ILE A 411 -17.93 -11.58 -27.82
N ALA A 412 -17.35 -12.36 -28.69
CA ALA A 412 -17.71 -13.76 -28.88
C ALA A 412 -17.49 -14.57 -27.58
N LEU A 413 -16.32 -14.41 -26.94
CA LEU A 413 -15.97 -15.09 -25.69
C LEU A 413 -16.87 -14.64 -24.53
N PHE A 414 -17.19 -13.35 -24.45
CA PHE A 414 -18.14 -12.82 -23.48
C PHE A 414 -19.54 -13.42 -23.62
N PHE A 415 -20.06 -13.52 -24.85
CA PHE A 415 -21.38 -14.12 -25.07
C PHE A 415 -21.39 -15.63 -24.90
N GLU A 416 -20.27 -16.31 -25.15
CA GLU A 416 -20.11 -17.72 -24.77
C GLU A 416 -20.20 -17.91 -23.25
N PHE A 417 -19.53 -17.03 -22.47
CA PHE A 417 -19.69 -17.02 -21.02
C PHE A 417 -21.16 -16.82 -20.62
N THR A 418 -21.83 -15.82 -21.21
CA THR A 418 -23.24 -15.51 -20.90
C THR A 418 -24.17 -16.69 -21.20
N ASP A 419 -23.92 -17.40 -22.28
CA ASP A 419 -24.69 -18.59 -22.66
C ASP A 419 -24.45 -19.76 -21.69
N ARG A 420 -23.22 -19.99 -21.26
CA ARG A 420 -22.86 -21.06 -20.30
C ARG A 420 -23.47 -20.82 -18.92
N ILE A 421 -23.39 -19.60 -18.38
CA ILE A 421 -24.01 -19.26 -17.09
C ILE A 421 -25.53 -19.22 -17.15
N GLY A 422 -26.08 -19.08 -18.35
CA GLY A 422 -27.51 -19.06 -18.63
C GLY A 422 -28.19 -20.41 -18.65
N GLU A 423 -27.49 -21.51 -18.39
CA GLU A 423 -28.09 -22.85 -18.35
C GLU A 423 -29.18 -22.95 -17.27
N ARG A 424 -30.34 -23.54 -17.63
CA ARG A 424 -31.51 -23.77 -16.75
C ARG A 424 -31.89 -22.54 -15.93
N PRO A 425 -32.20 -21.41 -16.56
CA PRO A 425 -32.42 -20.12 -15.88
C PRO A 425 -33.68 -20.11 -15.00
N GLU A 426 -34.54 -21.08 -15.14
CA GLU A 426 -35.75 -21.28 -14.32
C GLU A 426 -35.47 -21.80 -12.93
N MET A 427 -34.27 -22.36 -12.66
CA MET A 427 -33.89 -22.85 -11.35
C MET A 427 -33.70 -21.70 -10.36
N LEU A 428 -34.22 -21.87 -9.15
CA LEU A 428 -34.10 -20.89 -8.03
C LEU A 428 -32.72 -20.98 -7.36
N ILE A 429 -31.69 -20.86 -8.15
CA ILE A 429 -30.30 -20.85 -7.68
C ILE A 429 -29.45 -19.99 -8.61
N ALA A 430 -28.64 -19.11 -8.06
CA ALA A 430 -27.66 -18.34 -8.81
C ALA A 430 -26.45 -18.00 -7.94
N ASP A 431 -25.28 -18.13 -8.51
CA ASP A 431 -24.08 -17.57 -7.91
C ASP A 431 -23.91 -16.10 -8.33
N TYR A 432 -23.86 -15.20 -7.32
CA TYR A 432 -23.70 -13.79 -7.58
C TYR A 432 -22.25 -13.43 -7.93
N ASP A 433 -21.28 -14.24 -7.46
CA ASP A 433 -19.86 -14.03 -7.73
C ASP A 433 -19.36 -14.71 -9.02
N MET A 434 -20.25 -14.83 -9.99
CA MET A 434 -19.98 -15.34 -11.33
C MET A 434 -19.14 -14.35 -12.14
N VAL A 435 -17.91 -14.07 -11.70
CA VAL A 435 -16.95 -13.15 -12.33
C VAL A 435 -15.91 -13.91 -13.17
N PHE A 436 -15.28 -13.24 -14.14
CA PHE A 436 -14.38 -13.92 -15.08
C PHE A 436 -13.15 -14.56 -14.42
N SER A 437 -12.65 -14.00 -13.32
CA SER A 437 -11.54 -14.57 -12.57
C SER A 437 -11.89 -15.87 -11.85
N ASN A 438 -13.18 -16.11 -11.60
CA ASN A 438 -13.69 -17.34 -10.98
C ASN A 438 -14.03 -18.46 -11.99
N ILE A 439 -13.80 -18.22 -13.28
CA ILE A 439 -14.02 -19.20 -14.35
C ILE A 439 -12.66 -19.61 -14.92
N LEU A 440 -12.33 -20.89 -14.85
CA LEU A 440 -11.19 -21.47 -15.56
C LEU A 440 -11.62 -22.09 -16.89
N VAL A 441 -10.84 -21.86 -17.92
CA VAL A 441 -11.03 -22.43 -19.26
C VAL A 441 -9.87 -23.39 -19.56
N ASP A 442 -10.21 -24.62 -19.90
CA ASP A 442 -9.26 -25.66 -20.31
C ASP A 442 -9.82 -26.36 -21.57
N GLY A 443 -9.51 -25.80 -22.74
CA GLY A 443 -10.15 -26.20 -24.02
C GLY A 443 -11.67 -25.91 -23.97
N ASP A 444 -12.47 -26.95 -24.23
CA ASP A 444 -13.93 -26.84 -24.17
C ASP A 444 -14.49 -26.96 -22.74
N ALA A 445 -13.66 -27.34 -21.77
CA ALA A 445 -14.06 -27.48 -20.38
C ALA A 445 -13.97 -26.14 -19.66
N TRP A 446 -15.10 -25.64 -19.16
CA TRP A 446 -15.18 -24.47 -18.34
C TRP A 446 -15.54 -24.86 -16.91
N LYS A 447 -14.83 -24.27 -15.92
CA LYS A 447 -14.94 -24.66 -14.50
C LYS A 447 -15.21 -23.42 -13.66
N LEU A 448 -16.27 -23.47 -12.85
CA LEU A 448 -16.60 -22.45 -11.84
C LEU A 448 -15.88 -22.79 -10.53
N LEU A 449 -15.00 -21.92 -10.06
CA LEU A 449 -14.14 -22.18 -8.88
C LEU A 449 -14.76 -21.70 -7.57
N ASP A 450 -15.17 -20.47 -7.50
CA ASP A 450 -15.64 -19.82 -6.28
C ASP A 450 -17.15 -19.55 -6.37
N TYR A 451 -17.91 -20.18 -5.50
CA TYR A 451 -19.37 -20.05 -5.46
C TYR A 451 -19.89 -19.80 -4.04
N GLU A 452 -19.09 -19.13 -3.20
CA GLU A 452 -19.47 -18.81 -1.82
C GLU A 452 -20.64 -17.82 -1.72
N TRP A 453 -20.92 -17.06 -2.78
CA TRP A 453 -21.99 -16.06 -2.85
C TRP A 453 -23.19 -16.58 -3.66
N THR A 454 -23.46 -17.86 -3.54
CA THR A 454 -24.63 -18.48 -4.16
C THR A 454 -25.87 -18.27 -3.32
N TYR A 455 -26.98 -17.97 -3.99
CA TYR A 455 -28.29 -17.68 -3.39
C TYR A 455 -29.39 -18.56 -3.99
N GLU A 456 -30.30 -19.04 -3.13
CA GLU A 456 -31.52 -19.74 -3.53
C GLU A 456 -32.56 -18.77 -4.08
N LYS A 457 -32.24 -18.14 -5.20
CA LYS A 457 -33.11 -17.21 -5.94
C LYS A 457 -32.69 -17.14 -7.40
N GLN A 458 -33.63 -16.72 -8.25
CA GLN A 458 -33.28 -16.35 -9.62
C GLN A 458 -32.57 -14.97 -9.61
N ILE A 459 -31.52 -14.86 -10.40
CA ILE A 459 -30.88 -13.59 -10.75
C ILE A 459 -30.87 -13.54 -12.29
N PRO A 460 -31.33 -12.45 -12.91
CA PRO A 460 -31.34 -12.33 -14.37
C PRO A 460 -29.92 -12.51 -14.94
N ILE A 461 -29.81 -13.31 -16.00
CA ILE A 461 -28.51 -13.60 -16.63
C ILE A 461 -27.81 -12.31 -17.06
N LYS A 462 -28.57 -11.33 -17.60
CA LYS A 462 -28.04 -10.02 -17.98
C LYS A 462 -27.45 -9.24 -16.80
N GLU A 463 -27.99 -9.41 -15.58
CA GLU A 463 -27.43 -8.83 -14.35
C GLU A 463 -26.10 -9.48 -13.98
N LEU A 464 -26.01 -10.82 -14.02
CA LEU A 464 -24.77 -11.55 -13.75
C LEU A 464 -23.69 -11.21 -14.79
N ALA A 465 -24.06 -11.17 -16.08
CA ALA A 465 -23.15 -10.81 -17.15
C ALA A 465 -22.67 -9.35 -17.05
N PHE A 466 -23.57 -8.42 -16.70
CA PHE A 466 -23.21 -7.04 -16.42
C PHE A 466 -22.22 -6.95 -15.26
N ARG A 467 -22.51 -7.61 -14.13
CA ARG A 467 -21.66 -7.60 -12.95
C ARG A 467 -20.26 -8.15 -13.26
N ALA A 468 -20.19 -9.28 -13.99
CA ALA A 468 -18.91 -9.85 -14.40
C ALA A 468 -18.07 -8.86 -15.21
N LEU A 469 -18.69 -8.18 -16.19
CA LEU A 469 -18.05 -7.15 -17.01
C LEU A 469 -17.66 -5.93 -16.17
N TYR A 470 -18.55 -5.46 -15.30
CA TYR A 470 -18.31 -4.29 -14.45
C TYR A 470 -17.16 -4.51 -13.47
N CYS A 471 -17.12 -5.65 -12.77
CA CYS A 471 -16.00 -6.02 -11.90
C CYS A 471 -14.69 -6.13 -12.68
N TYR A 472 -14.70 -6.76 -13.86
CA TYR A 472 -13.54 -6.87 -14.73
C TYR A 472 -12.97 -5.51 -15.12
N LEU A 473 -13.82 -4.51 -15.38
CA LEU A 473 -13.38 -3.14 -15.70
C LEU A 473 -12.80 -2.40 -14.49
N LEU A 474 -13.36 -2.64 -13.29
CA LEU A 474 -12.87 -2.01 -12.07
C LEU A 474 -11.49 -2.53 -11.63
N GLU A 475 -11.11 -3.74 -12.02
CA GLU A 475 -9.84 -4.36 -11.65
C GLU A 475 -8.62 -3.71 -12.33
N ASP A 476 -8.76 -3.22 -13.58
CA ASP A 476 -7.66 -2.56 -14.32
C ASP A 476 -8.20 -1.44 -15.21
N GLU A 477 -7.82 -0.19 -14.89
CA GLU A 477 -8.19 1.01 -15.68
C GLU A 477 -7.79 0.94 -17.15
N LYS A 478 -6.77 0.15 -17.51
CA LYS A 478 -6.35 -0.02 -18.91
C LYS A 478 -7.41 -0.68 -19.77
N ARG A 479 -8.31 -1.46 -19.17
CA ARG A 479 -9.45 -2.12 -19.82
C ARG A 479 -10.53 -1.12 -20.27
N ASN A 480 -10.58 0.07 -19.69
CA ASN A 480 -11.55 1.12 -20.02
C ASN A 480 -11.34 1.81 -21.38
N LYS A 481 -10.33 1.39 -22.15
CA LYS A 481 -10.08 1.92 -23.52
C LYS A 481 -11.09 1.41 -24.56
N PHE A 482 -11.82 0.35 -24.23
CA PHE A 482 -12.83 -0.24 -25.10
C PHE A 482 -14.22 0.35 -24.83
N ASN A 483 -15.02 0.57 -25.88
CA ASN A 483 -16.42 0.98 -25.73
C ASN A 483 -17.30 -0.25 -25.47
N PHE A 484 -17.71 -0.42 -24.21
CA PHE A 484 -18.56 -1.52 -23.77
C PHE A 484 -20.06 -1.31 -24.00
N ASP A 485 -20.49 -0.15 -24.50
CA ASP A 485 -21.91 0.14 -24.79
C ASP A 485 -22.46 -0.87 -25.79
N LEU A 486 -21.65 -1.32 -26.77
CA LEU A 486 -22.00 -2.38 -27.71
C LEU A 486 -22.41 -3.70 -27.05
N ILE A 487 -21.82 -4.05 -25.91
CA ILE A 487 -22.18 -5.26 -25.16
C ILE A 487 -23.48 -5.01 -24.39
N LEU A 488 -23.65 -3.84 -23.80
CA LEU A 488 -24.86 -3.48 -23.08
C LEU A 488 -26.08 -3.45 -24.03
N ASP A 489 -25.93 -2.89 -25.24
CA ASP A 489 -26.94 -2.88 -26.28
C ASP A 489 -27.34 -4.32 -26.69
N LYS A 490 -26.37 -5.21 -26.88
CA LYS A 490 -26.61 -6.62 -27.24
C LYS A 490 -27.27 -7.43 -26.12
N LEU A 491 -27.05 -7.06 -24.86
CA LEU A 491 -27.71 -7.65 -23.69
C LEU A 491 -29.09 -7.04 -23.42
N ASP A 492 -29.51 -6.04 -24.20
CA ASP A 492 -30.73 -5.28 -23.97
C ASP A 492 -30.79 -4.72 -22.54
N ILE A 493 -29.70 -4.04 -22.13
CA ILE A 493 -29.56 -3.40 -20.82
C ILE A 493 -29.74 -1.90 -21.02
N THR A 494 -30.77 -1.35 -20.44
CA THR A 494 -31.01 0.10 -20.44
C THR A 494 -30.07 0.82 -19.49
N PRO A 495 -29.82 2.14 -19.67
CA PRO A 495 -29.00 2.92 -18.70
C PRO A 495 -29.51 2.83 -17.26
N ASP A 496 -30.84 2.89 -17.06
CA ASP A 496 -31.46 2.79 -15.73
C ASP A 496 -31.22 1.41 -15.09
N GLU A 497 -31.25 0.32 -15.87
CA GLU A 497 -30.91 -1.02 -15.38
C GLU A 497 -29.44 -1.13 -15.03
N ALA A 498 -28.57 -0.57 -15.86
CA ALA A 498 -27.12 -0.54 -15.59
C ALA A 498 -26.80 0.21 -14.29
N ASP A 499 -27.44 1.35 -14.04
CA ASP A 499 -27.29 2.10 -12.78
C ASP A 499 -27.83 1.28 -11.59
N GLY A 500 -28.97 0.63 -11.73
CA GLY A 500 -29.50 -0.27 -10.70
C GLY A 500 -28.58 -1.46 -10.40
N TYR A 501 -27.86 -2.00 -11.40
CA TYR A 501 -26.89 -3.07 -11.20
C TYR A 501 -25.63 -2.58 -10.48
N ARG A 502 -25.13 -1.37 -10.79
CA ARG A 502 -24.03 -0.72 -10.06
C ARG A 502 -24.37 -0.46 -8.59
N GLU A 503 -25.60 0.02 -8.32
CA GLU A 503 -26.07 0.21 -6.95
C GLU A 503 -26.13 -1.10 -6.16
N ARG A 504 -26.60 -2.21 -6.80
CA ARG A 504 -26.61 -3.52 -6.17
C ARG A 504 -25.21 -4.05 -5.87
N GLU A 505 -24.25 -3.81 -6.76
CA GLU A 505 -22.84 -4.17 -6.49
C GLU A 505 -22.28 -3.36 -5.32
N MET A 506 -22.50 -2.05 -5.25
CA MET A 506 -22.09 -1.24 -4.11
C MET A 506 -22.72 -1.73 -2.80
N TYR A 507 -24.02 -2.10 -2.84
CA TYR A 507 -24.69 -2.66 -1.67
C TYR A 507 -24.09 -4.01 -1.27
N PHE A 508 -23.80 -4.87 -2.23
CA PHE A 508 -23.16 -6.16 -2.01
C PHE A 508 -21.78 -5.99 -1.36
N GLN A 509 -20.93 -5.12 -1.89
CA GLN A 509 -19.61 -4.85 -1.31
C GLN A 509 -19.73 -4.33 0.14
N LYS A 510 -20.65 -3.43 0.38
CA LYS A 510 -20.93 -2.93 1.73
C LYS A 510 -21.47 -4.03 2.68
N HIS A 511 -22.24 -4.96 2.16
CA HIS A 511 -22.72 -6.12 2.92
C HIS A 511 -21.57 -7.05 3.29
N VAL A 512 -20.66 -7.33 2.36
CA VAL A 512 -19.49 -8.19 2.56
C VAL A 512 -18.51 -7.58 3.55
N THR A 513 -18.21 -6.29 3.43
CA THR A 513 -17.23 -5.58 4.29
C THR A 513 -17.83 -5.13 5.63
N GLY A 514 -19.15 -4.97 5.70
CA GLY A 514 -19.83 -4.49 6.89
C GLY A 514 -19.48 -3.04 7.23
N LYS A 515 -19.29 -2.78 8.54
CA LYS A 515 -18.98 -1.44 9.07
C LYS A 515 -17.49 -1.22 9.37
N ARG A 516 -16.65 -2.20 9.09
CA ARG A 516 -15.22 -2.12 9.40
C ARG A 516 -14.51 -1.14 8.48
N MET A 517 -13.56 -0.41 9.05
CA MET A 517 -12.65 0.42 8.29
C MET A 517 -11.64 -0.48 7.56
N SER A 518 -11.46 -0.26 6.26
CA SER A 518 -10.45 -0.99 5.48
C SER A 518 -9.03 -0.57 5.86
N MET A 519 -8.03 -1.40 5.57
CA MET A 519 -6.63 -1.06 5.81
C MET A 519 -6.15 0.22 5.07
N PRO A 520 -6.58 0.51 3.83
CA PRO A 520 -6.30 1.81 3.21
C PRO A 520 -6.87 3.00 3.98
N GLN A 521 -8.11 2.90 4.49
CA GLN A 521 -8.73 3.94 5.31
C GLN A 521 -8.02 4.12 6.66
N LEU A 522 -7.61 3.01 7.31
CA LEU A 522 -6.81 3.06 8.53
C LEU A 522 -5.45 3.73 8.30
N ARG A 523 -4.80 3.46 7.16
CA ARG A 523 -3.55 4.13 6.79
C ARG A 523 -3.74 5.64 6.63
N GLU A 524 -4.80 6.06 5.95
CA GLU A 524 -5.13 7.48 5.80
C GLU A 524 -5.40 8.14 7.15
N LEU A 525 -6.11 7.47 8.04
CA LEU A 525 -6.40 7.96 9.39
C LEU A 525 -5.15 8.06 10.28
N ILE A 526 -4.27 7.06 10.25
CA ILE A 526 -3.04 7.00 11.05
C ILE A 526 -2.02 8.02 10.55
N GLY A 527 -1.93 8.18 9.23
CA GLY A 527 -1.21 9.24 8.56
C GLY A 527 0.32 9.07 8.58
N GLY A 528 0.88 8.67 7.48
CA GLY A 528 2.26 8.92 7.10
C GLY A 528 2.23 9.63 5.76
N ALA A 529 3.02 10.70 5.56
CA ALA A 529 3.06 11.37 4.28
C ALA A 529 3.71 10.46 3.22
N VAL A 530 3.07 10.36 2.06
CA VAL A 530 3.65 9.73 0.87
C VAL A 530 4.15 10.82 -0.07
N ILE A 531 5.47 10.96 -0.17
CA ILE A 531 6.13 11.98 -0.98
C ILE A 531 6.49 11.37 -2.34
N VAL A 532 6.02 11.99 -3.43
CA VAL A 532 6.37 11.60 -4.80
C VAL A 532 7.42 12.57 -5.34
N PRO A 533 8.73 12.25 -5.28
CA PRO A 533 9.81 13.20 -5.64
C PRO A 533 9.71 13.70 -7.07
N GLN A 534 9.30 12.87 -8.02
CA GLN A 534 9.12 13.26 -9.42
C GLN A 534 8.11 14.40 -9.57
N LYS A 535 6.98 14.35 -8.84
CA LYS A 535 5.99 15.45 -8.86
C LYS A 535 6.57 16.76 -8.31
N SER A 536 7.42 16.65 -7.28
CA SER A 536 8.08 17.82 -6.69
C SER A 536 9.11 18.43 -7.64
N LEU A 537 9.86 17.61 -8.38
CA LEU A 537 10.82 18.07 -9.40
C LEU A 537 10.09 18.73 -10.56
N LEU A 538 9.05 18.10 -11.12
CA LEU A 538 8.24 18.65 -12.21
C LEU A 538 7.59 19.99 -11.80
N ALA A 539 7.03 20.07 -10.60
CA ALA A 539 6.45 21.32 -10.09
C ALA A 539 7.51 22.43 -9.94
N LYS A 540 8.75 22.06 -9.57
CA LYS A 540 9.88 23.01 -9.51
C LYS A 540 10.29 23.49 -10.90
N GLU A 541 10.36 22.60 -11.88
CA GLU A 541 10.67 22.92 -13.28
C GLU A 541 9.59 23.82 -13.88
N GLU A 542 8.31 23.46 -13.77
CA GLU A 542 7.19 24.30 -14.20
C GLU A 542 7.19 25.66 -13.51
N GLY A 543 7.51 25.71 -12.22
CA GLY A 543 7.62 26.94 -11.46
C GLY A 543 8.76 27.83 -11.94
N ALA A 544 9.88 27.24 -12.34
CA ALA A 544 11.02 27.97 -12.93
C ALA A 544 10.66 28.52 -14.32
N GLU A 545 9.99 27.73 -15.15
CA GLU A 545 9.55 28.13 -16.48
C GLU A 545 8.56 29.32 -16.42
N LYS A 546 7.57 29.24 -15.52
CA LYS A 546 6.60 30.33 -15.29
C LYS A 546 7.20 31.62 -14.77
N LYS A 547 8.45 31.61 -14.30
CA LYS A 547 9.19 32.80 -13.83
C LYS A 547 10.14 33.38 -14.89
N ARG A 548 10.21 32.78 -16.09
CA ARG A 548 11.05 33.32 -17.17
C ARG A 548 10.48 34.64 -17.71
N VAL A 549 11.38 35.59 -17.95
CA VAL A 549 11.01 36.86 -18.57
C VAL A 549 10.90 36.70 -20.08
N GLN A 550 9.80 37.21 -20.65
CA GLN A 550 9.57 37.24 -22.08
C GLN A 550 9.58 38.69 -22.56
N ILE A 551 10.25 38.95 -23.68
CA ILE A 551 10.35 40.25 -24.33
C ILE A 551 9.65 40.19 -25.68
N TYR A 552 8.84 41.20 -25.97
CA TYR A 552 8.20 41.39 -27.24
C TYR A 552 8.60 42.74 -27.86
N TYR A 553 8.74 42.77 -29.16
CA TYR A 553 8.96 44.00 -29.94
C TYR A 553 7.74 44.33 -30.77
N ASP A 554 7.32 45.60 -30.73
CA ASP A 554 6.32 46.19 -31.62
C ASP A 554 6.98 47.21 -32.55
N GLU A 555 6.95 46.95 -33.85
CA GLU A 555 7.45 47.83 -34.90
C GLU A 555 6.33 48.71 -35.49
N GLY A 556 5.10 48.57 -34.96
CA GLY A 556 3.92 49.34 -35.33
C GLY A 556 2.72 48.54 -35.80
N GLU A 557 2.87 47.21 -35.82
CA GLU A 557 1.81 46.24 -36.18
C GLU A 557 1.23 45.51 -34.96
N GLY A 558 1.71 45.86 -33.75
CA GLY A 558 1.33 45.25 -32.49
C GLY A 558 2.27 44.11 -32.06
N PHE A 559 1.99 43.54 -30.87
CA PHE A 559 2.78 42.46 -30.31
C PHE A 559 2.35 41.09 -30.84
N SER A 560 3.30 40.22 -31.20
CA SER A 560 3.05 38.85 -31.64
C SER A 560 4.11 37.90 -31.06
N GLU A 561 3.78 36.61 -30.94
CA GLU A 561 4.71 35.58 -30.48
C GLU A 561 5.93 35.43 -31.42
N SER A 562 5.74 35.68 -32.72
CA SER A 562 6.85 35.65 -33.69
C SER A 562 7.89 36.74 -33.47
N ASN A 563 7.54 37.82 -32.78
CA ASN A 563 8.42 38.93 -32.43
C ASN A 563 8.71 38.95 -30.92
N SER A 564 8.86 37.76 -30.32
CA SER A 564 9.16 37.58 -28.92
C SER A 564 10.27 36.55 -28.67
N PHE A 565 10.90 36.66 -27.51
CA PHE A 565 11.86 35.66 -27.04
C PHE A 565 11.98 35.69 -25.52
N PHE A 566 12.44 34.60 -24.94
CA PHE A 566 12.69 34.46 -23.50
C PHE A 566 14.13 34.85 -23.16
N ILE A 567 14.29 35.60 -22.07
CA ILE A 567 15.60 35.92 -21.50
C ILE A 567 16.21 34.62 -20.92
N GLY A 568 17.46 34.34 -21.29
CA GLY A 568 18.18 33.14 -20.83
C GLY A 568 18.65 33.21 -19.37
N SER A 569 18.87 34.42 -18.84
CA SER A 569 19.33 34.62 -17.46
C SER A 569 18.16 34.57 -16.48
N PRO A 570 18.26 33.77 -15.39
CA PRO A 570 17.25 33.78 -14.34
C PRO A 570 17.34 35.02 -13.44
N TYR A 571 16.30 35.28 -12.66
CA TYR A 571 16.37 36.20 -11.53
C TYR A 571 17.42 35.73 -10.51
N ASP A 572 18.13 36.70 -9.90
CA ASP A 572 19.04 36.39 -8.79
C ASP A 572 18.27 36.00 -7.50
N ALA A 573 19.00 35.68 -6.44
CA ALA A 573 18.42 35.32 -5.15
C ALA A 573 17.58 36.45 -4.50
N ALA A 574 17.82 37.72 -4.87
CA ALA A 574 17.07 38.85 -4.40
C ALA A 574 15.87 39.19 -5.33
N GLY A 575 15.64 38.43 -6.36
CA GLY A 575 14.61 38.66 -7.37
C GLY A 575 14.97 39.75 -8.37
N SER A 576 16.24 40.13 -8.49
CA SER A 576 16.69 41.13 -9.43
C SER A 576 17.12 40.50 -10.76
N LEU A 577 16.89 41.24 -11.86
CA LEU A 577 17.33 40.89 -13.20
C LEU A 577 17.69 42.16 -13.97
N VAL A 578 18.86 42.15 -14.60
CA VAL A 578 19.29 43.15 -15.58
C VAL A 578 19.08 42.57 -16.97
N ILE A 579 18.34 43.30 -17.79
CA ILE A 579 18.03 42.90 -19.17
C ILE A 579 18.76 43.90 -20.08
N GLU A 580 19.64 43.42 -20.95
CA GLU A 580 20.37 44.19 -21.93
C GLU A 580 20.02 43.72 -23.33
N LEU A 581 19.63 44.61 -24.22
CA LEU A 581 19.12 44.30 -25.54
C LEU A 581 19.67 45.27 -26.59
N ASP A 582 19.99 44.77 -27.76
CA ASP A 582 20.20 45.59 -28.95
C ASP A 582 18.89 45.68 -29.76
N LEU A 583 18.26 46.87 -29.75
CA LEU A 583 16.96 47.04 -30.36
C LEU A 583 17.07 47.31 -31.87
N PRO A 584 16.20 46.68 -32.69
CA PRO A 584 16.02 47.09 -34.09
C PRO A 584 15.61 48.57 -34.23
N SER A 585 16.05 49.21 -35.30
CA SER A 585 15.72 50.59 -35.57
C SER A 585 14.22 50.88 -35.80
N ALA A 586 13.45 49.87 -36.15
CA ALA A 586 12.01 49.98 -36.39
C ALA A 586 11.15 49.88 -35.10
N VAL A 587 11.74 49.48 -33.96
CA VAL A 587 10.99 49.21 -32.72
C VAL A 587 10.40 50.51 -32.16
N LYS A 588 9.09 50.49 -31.93
CA LYS A 588 8.34 51.60 -31.35
C LYS A 588 8.05 51.37 -29.86
N THR A 589 7.78 50.12 -29.47
CA THR A 589 7.44 49.76 -28.10
C THR A 589 8.05 48.42 -27.75
N ILE A 590 8.56 48.26 -26.52
CA ILE A 590 9.02 47.01 -25.95
C ILE A 590 7.97 46.57 -24.91
N ARG A 591 7.52 45.36 -24.96
CA ARG A 591 6.75 44.73 -23.87
C ARG A 591 7.66 43.76 -23.13
N ILE A 592 7.67 43.84 -21.81
CA ILE A 592 8.42 42.98 -20.89
C ILE A 592 7.42 42.30 -19.99
N ASP A 593 7.34 40.99 -20.09
CA ASP A 593 6.54 40.17 -19.21
C ASP A 593 7.44 39.55 -18.13
N PRO A 594 7.32 39.98 -16.85
CA PRO A 594 8.21 39.56 -15.77
C PRO A 594 8.09 38.04 -15.45
N GLY A 595 7.11 37.38 -16.01
CA GLY A 595 6.80 35.96 -15.86
C GLY A 595 5.32 35.69 -16.08
N MET A 596 4.88 34.45 -15.93
CA MET A 596 3.50 34.00 -16.11
C MET A 596 2.78 33.81 -14.76
N LEU A 597 3.16 34.54 -13.73
CA LEU A 597 2.61 34.44 -12.37
C LEU A 597 2.27 35.82 -11.81
N PRO A 598 1.27 35.95 -10.93
CA PRO A 598 1.04 37.14 -10.16
C PRO A 598 2.31 37.56 -9.42
N CYS A 599 2.66 38.86 -9.49
CA CYS A 599 3.91 39.34 -8.92
C CYS A 599 3.85 40.81 -8.53
N ILE A 600 4.85 41.25 -7.75
CA ILE A 600 5.17 42.63 -7.51
C ILE A 600 6.52 42.90 -8.15
N THR A 601 6.57 43.81 -9.16
CA THR A 601 7.79 44.12 -9.88
C THR A 601 8.14 45.60 -9.66
N THR A 602 9.36 45.85 -9.21
CA THR A 602 9.93 47.21 -9.14
C THR A 602 10.89 47.39 -10.31
N ILE A 603 10.60 48.39 -11.16
CA ILE A 603 11.50 48.83 -12.20
C ILE A 603 12.41 49.88 -11.54
N LYS A 604 13.71 49.57 -11.43
CA LYS A 604 14.69 50.42 -10.78
C LYS A 604 15.19 51.52 -11.72
N GLU A 605 15.49 51.12 -12.96
CA GLU A 605 15.94 52.04 -14.02
C GLU A 605 15.68 51.44 -15.39
N ALA A 606 15.54 52.26 -16.40
CA ALA A 606 15.59 51.91 -17.80
C ALA A 606 16.41 52.93 -18.57
N VAL A 607 17.35 52.48 -19.41
CA VAL A 607 18.29 53.31 -20.17
C VAL A 607 18.23 52.94 -21.63
N LEU A 608 18.20 53.91 -22.52
CA LEU A 608 18.29 53.71 -23.96
C LEU A 608 19.42 54.61 -24.50
N ASN A 609 20.38 53.99 -25.19
CA ASN A 609 21.55 54.69 -25.77
C ASN A 609 22.34 55.58 -24.76
N GLY A 610 22.39 55.16 -23.49
CA GLY A 610 23.04 55.86 -22.39
C GLY A 610 22.18 56.94 -21.74
N GLU A 611 20.95 57.20 -22.20
CA GLU A 611 20.02 58.16 -21.62
C GLU A 611 18.97 57.45 -20.76
N LEU A 612 18.73 58.00 -19.53
CA LEU A 612 17.73 57.48 -18.61
C LEU A 612 16.31 57.75 -19.14
N LEU A 613 15.47 56.73 -19.20
CA LEU A 613 14.07 56.85 -19.55
C LEU A 613 13.23 57.22 -18.32
N THR A 614 12.33 58.18 -18.47
CA THR A 614 11.43 58.61 -17.38
C THR A 614 10.28 57.62 -17.22
N ILE A 615 10.57 56.44 -16.63
CA ILE A 615 9.59 55.33 -16.48
C ILE A 615 8.42 55.73 -15.57
N THR A 616 8.55 56.80 -14.81
CA THR A 616 7.45 57.36 -14.00
C THR A 616 6.45 58.15 -14.82
N ASP A 617 6.75 58.48 -16.10
CA ASP A 617 5.81 59.09 -17.03
C ASP A 617 4.97 58.01 -17.73
N SER A 618 3.64 58.15 -17.64
CA SER A 618 2.69 57.23 -18.28
C SER A 618 2.71 57.25 -19.81
N LYS A 619 3.33 58.28 -20.43
CA LYS A 619 3.56 58.33 -21.88
C LYS A 619 4.76 57.49 -22.29
N VAL A 620 5.70 57.24 -21.37
CA VAL A 620 6.91 56.44 -21.60
C VAL A 620 6.70 54.98 -21.17
N CYS A 621 6.10 54.77 -19.99
CA CYS A 621 5.91 53.44 -19.45
C CYS A 621 4.46 53.19 -18.99
N THR A 622 3.83 52.16 -19.58
CA THR A 622 2.49 51.68 -19.22
C THR A 622 2.56 50.25 -18.74
N VAL A 623 1.59 49.85 -17.87
CA VAL A 623 1.53 48.53 -17.28
C VAL A 623 0.08 48.09 -17.13
N ASN A 624 -0.19 46.79 -17.16
CA ASN A 624 -1.52 46.24 -16.90
C ASN A 624 -1.77 45.94 -15.41
N GLY A 625 -0.85 46.37 -14.54
CA GLY A 625 -0.96 46.26 -13.08
C GLY A 625 -1.22 47.60 -12.43
N LYS A 626 -1.28 47.64 -11.11
CA LYS A 626 -1.41 48.86 -10.32
C LYS A 626 -0.04 49.39 -9.96
N ALA A 627 0.30 50.55 -10.54
CA ALA A 627 1.60 51.21 -10.40
C ALA A 627 1.62 52.24 -9.26
N VAL A 628 2.69 52.23 -8.51
CA VAL A 628 3.13 53.33 -7.60
C VAL A 628 4.41 53.90 -8.20
N ARG A 629 4.37 55.20 -8.56
CA ARG A 629 5.44 55.91 -9.25
C ARG A 629 6.13 56.86 -8.28
N ASP A 630 7.41 56.61 -7.99
CA ASP A 630 8.26 57.50 -7.17
C ASP A 630 9.09 58.38 -8.10
N LYS A 631 8.64 59.65 -8.23
CA LYS A 631 9.29 60.63 -9.11
C LYS A 631 10.63 61.12 -8.59
N GLU A 632 10.85 61.05 -7.27
CA GLU A 632 12.12 61.51 -6.66
C GLU A 632 13.20 60.44 -6.92
N LYS A 633 12.88 59.17 -6.76
CA LYS A 633 13.82 58.05 -7.01
C LYS A 633 13.82 57.58 -8.46
N GLN A 634 12.97 58.13 -9.30
CA GLN A 634 12.80 57.71 -10.70
C GLN A 634 12.59 56.20 -10.84
N ASN A 635 11.84 55.59 -9.91
CA ASN A 635 11.50 54.15 -9.95
C ASN A 635 9.98 53.94 -9.95
N MET A 636 9.54 52.73 -10.29
CA MET A 636 8.14 52.40 -10.31
C MET A 636 7.93 50.97 -9.80
N THR A 637 7.05 50.81 -8.82
CA THR A 637 6.64 49.47 -8.32
C THR A 637 5.23 49.13 -8.81
N VAL A 638 5.06 48.00 -9.41
CA VAL A 638 3.80 47.52 -9.98
C VAL A 638 3.34 46.23 -9.32
N SER A 639 2.08 46.19 -8.89
CA SER A 639 1.44 44.99 -8.39
C SER A 639 0.57 44.37 -9.49
N PHE A 640 0.90 43.16 -9.89
CA PHE A 640 0.17 42.39 -10.88
C PHE A 640 -0.58 41.24 -10.19
N ALA A 641 -1.91 41.27 -10.23
CA ALA A 641 -2.77 40.20 -9.74
C ALA A 641 -3.13 39.17 -10.84
N THR A 642 -2.69 39.41 -12.06
CA THR A 642 -2.91 38.56 -13.25
C THR A 642 -1.78 37.55 -13.45
N LYS A 643 -2.04 36.46 -14.19
CA LYS A 643 -1.04 35.52 -14.69
C LYS A 643 -0.36 35.99 -16.00
N ASP A 644 -0.72 37.13 -16.49
CA ASP A 644 -0.13 37.80 -17.67
C ASP A 644 0.32 39.24 -17.29
N PRO A 645 1.33 39.39 -16.40
CA PRO A 645 1.88 40.70 -16.02
C PRO A 645 2.69 41.28 -17.18
N ASN A 646 2.43 42.53 -17.57
CA ASN A 646 3.22 43.16 -18.63
C ASN A 646 3.55 44.62 -18.35
N ILE A 647 4.72 45.01 -18.83
CA ILE A 647 5.31 46.34 -18.77
C ILE A 647 5.62 46.80 -20.20
N MET A 648 5.03 47.88 -20.67
CA MET A 648 5.26 48.41 -22.01
C MET A 648 6.05 49.71 -21.94
N ILE A 649 7.17 49.80 -22.67
CA ILE A 649 8.05 50.93 -22.71
C ILE A 649 8.11 51.48 -24.15
N ARG A 650 7.65 52.70 -24.36
CA ARG A 650 7.71 53.41 -25.65
C ARG A 650 9.11 53.96 -25.87
N VAL A 651 9.71 53.61 -27.03
CA VAL A 651 11.07 53.99 -27.42
C VAL A 651 11.14 54.74 -28.74
N SER A 652 10.01 54.85 -29.48
CA SER A 652 9.92 55.38 -30.84
C SER A 652 10.62 56.71 -31.08
N ASP A 653 10.57 57.64 -30.12
CA ASP A 653 11.09 59.02 -30.27
C ASP A 653 12.59 59.09 -29.96
N ARG A 654 13.25 57.99 -29.59
CA ARG A 654 14.63 57.96 -29.08
C ARG A 654 15.50 56.87 -29.76
N VAL A 655 14.92 56.10 -30.68
CA VAL A 655 15.62 55.06 -31.42
C VAL A 655 16.42 55.71 -32.56
N LYS A 656 17.68 55.29 -32.72
CA LYS A 656 18.58 55.72 -33.80
C LYS A 656 18.51 54.74 -34.97
N SER A 657 18.99 55.17 -36.12
CA SER A 657 19.01 54.32 -37.34
C SER A 657 19.87 53.05 -37.19
N THR A 658 20.83 53.06 -36.27
CA THR A 658 21.69 51.90 -35.95
C THR A 658 22.16 51.94 -34.49
N GLY A 659 22.33 50.75 -33.84
CA GLY A 659 23.00 50.60 -32.56
C GLY A 659 22.17 51.13 -31.37
N ASN A 660 21.01 50.57 -31.11
CA ASN A 660 20.14 51.00 -30.01
C ASN A 660 20.31 50.06 -28.78
N ALA A 661 21.26 50.42 -27.92
CA ALA A 661 21.47 49.66 -26.67
C ALA A 661 20.40 50.04 -25.63
N PHE A 662 19.56 49.09 -25.26
CA PHE A 662 18.56 49.20 -24.22
C PHE A 662 18.95 48.36 -23.00
N ARG A 663 18.84 48.94 -21.81
CA ARG A 663 19.08 48.28 -20.55
C ARG A 663 17.96 48.60 -19.57
N ILE A 664 17.44 47.59 -18.88
CA ILE A 664 16.48 47.75 -17.79
C ILE A 664 16.84 46.86 -16.61
N THR A 665 16.67 47.42 -15.40
CA THR A 665 16.85 46.68 -14.15
C THR A 665 15.49 46.52 -13.47
N ILE A 666 15.05 45.29 -13.31
CA ILE A 666 13.80 44.97 -12.59
C ILE A 666 14.10 44.13 -11.37
N GLN A 667 13.24 44.23 -10.36
CA GLN A 667 13.23 43.36 -9.19
C GLN A 667 11.81 42.83 -8.99
N THR A 668 11.63 41.50 -9.03
CA THR A 668 10.32 40.86 -9.02
C THR A 668 10.19 39.86 -7.85
N VAL A 669 9.06 39.98 -7.14
CA VAL A 669 8.64 39.00 -6.11
C VAL A 669 7.36 38.33 -6.62
N PHE A 670 7.43 37.03 -6.87
CA PHE A 670 6.27 36.22 -7.28
C PHE A 670 5.37 35.90 -6.07
N LEU A 671 4.07 36.01 -6.26
CA LEU A 671 3.07 35.85 -5.19
C LEU A 671 2.46 34.45 -5.22
N PRO A 672 2.27 33.79 -4.05
CA PRO A 672 1.40 32.63 -3.94
C PRO A 672 -0.04 32.98 -4.38
N GLU A 673 -0.78 31.98 -4.91
CA GLU A 673 -2.15 32.21 -5.41
C GLU A 673 -3.10 32.79 -4.36
N THR A 674 -2.95 32.41 -3.10
CA THR A 674 -3.73 32.95 -1.97
C THR A 674 -3.47 34.45 -1.74
N MET A 675 -2.21 34.87 -1.85
CA MET A 675 -1.83 36.31 -1.74
C MET A 675 -2.28 37.09 -2.97
N ALA A 676 -2.18 36.51 -4.17
CA ALA A 676 -2.65 37.12 -5.39
C ALA A 676 -4.16 37.42 -5.36
N ALA A 677 -4.96 36.47 -4.88
CA ALA A 677 -6.42 36.61 -4.71
C ALA A 677 -6.77 37.68 -3.68
N ALA A 678 -6.02 37.76 -2.56
CA ALA A 678 -6.20 38.79 -1.56
C ALA A 678 -5.84 40.21 -2.12
N LEU A 679 -4.74 40.32 -2.86
CA LEU A 679 -4.32 41.55 -3.54
C LEU A 679 -5.36 42.02 -4.55
N GLU A 680 -5.90 41.11 -5.36
CA GLU A 680 -6.94 41.42 -6.33
C GLU A 680 -8.21 41.97 -5.65
N LYS A 681 -8.63 41.36 -4.56
CA LYS A 681 -9.80 41.78 -3.76
C LYS A 681 -9.61 43.17 -3.18
N GLU A 682 -8.44 43.47 -2.65
CA GLU A 682 -8.11 44.82 -2.11
C GLU A 682 -8.00 45.87 -3.21
N LEU A 683 -7.43 45.54 -4.35
CA LEU A 683 -7.36 46.42 -5.51
C LEU A 683 -8.74 46.79 -6.06
N LYS A 684 -9.69 45.82 -6.08
CA LYS A 684 -11.10 46.07 -6.51
C LYS A 684 -11.89 46.93 -5.50
N LYS A 685 -11.62 46.84 -4.20
CA LYS A 685 -12.28 47.67 -3.18
C LYS A 685 -11.96 49.16 -3.34
N LYS A 686 -10.72 49.54 -3.70
CA LYS A 686 -10.29 50.93 -3.86
C LYS A 686 -10.81 51.60 -5.13
N ILE A 687 -11.43 50.87 -6.05
CA ILE A 687 -12.07 51.41 -7.27
C ILE A 687 -13.53 51.82 -6.99
N ARG A 688 -14.11 51.48 -5.84
CA ARG A 688 -15.50 51.83 -5.43
C ARG A 688 -15.58 53.02 -4.46
N LEU A 689 -14.48 53.70 -4.20
CA LEU A 689 -14.40 54.97 -3.48
C LEU A 689 -13.88 56.09 -4.45
#